data_27fff9ca4711b82f54d566c88edb9630
#
_entry.id   27fff9ca4711b82f54d566c88edb9630
#
_cell.length_a   1.000
_cell.length_b   1.000
_cell.length_c   1.000
_cell.angle_alpha   90.00
_cell.angle_beta   90.00
_cell.angle_gamma   90.00
#
_symmetry.space_group_name_H-M   'P 1'
#
loop_
_entity.id
_entity.type
_entity.pdbx_description
1 polymer ?
#
loop_
_entity_poly.entity_id
_entity_poly.type
_entity_poly.pdbx_seq_one_letter_code
_entity_poly.pdbx_strand_id
1 'polypeptide(L)'
;MTINSSTFDLDNHIAIINHGDIFNIEQGQNIVELRIPLVYFYMKDTQFFYHYFDRHLLQSNLYIKSLLFNRIHQHVSDEIDDDDTISKIIQTLFKEAVVKHPSLYTPRMSVNHPSFTKALTFINQHVLSYITLSDVAQHCNISESYCSNLFGRYLHMNFKEYYTTLKLCRALHLLLTTRYSISAIATEIGFTSHTNFTNQFKKFLNFSPKQFRIRLQNIVDKPQLHFTQAIPDHLLSYINQNTRLEQLAIETTNIHIDHFKPQQQTQTATAFIRFNTFNELFHYLFNEYYNIDLSYLPHPAVLINDLSNDWMQHLNQNLLNLSIEKLFDKNISLALTIKSKQQFDSVYQMILNFLNDTQDYKKHLKQVKFMLIFDSASMTPHDIHLAHLKLKNKHKNIKYGLIIDGLLRHFKTVQETYDLMHRMNFHFYFIDIENTNIKNLLVDKTKGFTHTATHFENYLRFIQESQIPSYKFVYSHLSKRCFKYTNNGSLPLQLSDLVCHLTQLMKYGGGICYRLFEDDSLDIALFNKYGSLKPIMHLYQFVAAFMNEPIEITNNYMLSRKDGDYHFLIFNKINDRYLSDNKQIFKLNNRLNTQTQFIMQTLNHEHGMIANLLPQDNNPRYIEKHILKHLDRSNYPKTELYIQQIQHETREITLKHDEVKYLCIKPT
;
A
#
# COMPACT_ATOMS: atom_id res chain seq x y z
N MET A 1 26.50 -1.02 5.47
CA MET A 1 26.57 -1.15 4.01
C MET A 1 26.00 0.08 3.33
N THR A 2 26.63 0.56 2.27
CA THR A 2 26.07 1.63 1.43
C THR A 2 25.74 1.08 0.04
N ILE A 3 24.59 1.47 -0.49
CA ILE A 3 24.17 1.14 -1.87
C ILE A 3 23.70 2.44 -2.52
N ASN A 4 24.27 2.82 -3.66
CA ASN A 4 23.97 4.06 -4.37
C ASN A 4 24.00 5.30 -3.45
N SER A 5 25.00 5.36 -2.57
CA SER A 5 25.20 6.41 -1.54
C SER A 5 24.13 6.47 -0.44
N SER A 6 23.23 5.50 -0.35
CA SER A 6 22.32 5.35 0.79
C SER A 6 22.87 4.33 1.78
N THR A 7 22.80 4.63 3.07
CA THR A 7 23.23 3.71 4.13
C THR A 7 22.11 2.74 4.50
N PHE A 8 22.46 1.45 4.59
CA PHE A 8 21.55 0.37 5.01
C PHE A 8 22.14 -0.36 6.21
N ASP A 9 21.31 -0.58 7.20
CA ASP A 9 21.59 -1.50 8.28
C ASP A 9 21.22 -2.92 7.84
N LEU A 10 22.17 -3.86 7.94
CA LEU A 10 21.98 -5.25 7.56
C LEU A 10 21.65 -6.16 8.75
N ASP A 11 21.58 -5.63 9.96
CA ASP A 11 21.28 -6.43 11.15
C ASP A 11 19.94 -7.14 11.00
N ASN A 12 20.01 -8.45 10.77
CA ASN A 12 18.85 -9.32 10.50
C ASN A 12 18.00 -8.94 9.25
N HIS A 13 18.55 -8.14 8.34
CA HIS A 13 17.87 -7.70 7.12
C HIS A 13 18.50 -8.25 5.85
N ILE A 14 17.70 -8.31 4.79
CA ILE A 14 18.13 -8.66 3.44
C ILE A 14 18.33 -7.36 2.65
N ALA A 15 19.45 -7.23 1.98
CA ALA A 15 19.67 -6.18 1.00
C ALA A 15 19.73 -6.77 -0.42
N ILE A 16 19.12 -6.07 -1.38
CA ILE A 16 19.22 -6.39 -2.80
C ILE A 16 20.13 -5.40 -3.49
N ILE A 17 21.06 -5.91 -4.25
CA ILE A 17 21.93 -5.16 -5.14
C ILE A 17 21.49 -5.46 -6.56
N ASN A 18 20.89 -4.48 -7.23
CA ASN A 18 20.47 -4.63 -8.61
C ASN A 18 21.67 -4.55 -9.57
N HIS A 19 21.46 -4.98 -10.81
CA HIS A 19 22.44 -4.80 -11.86
C HIS A 19 22.76 -3.31 -12.03
N GLY A 20 24.05 -2.98 -11.98
CA GLY A 20 24.54 -1.61 -12.09
C GLY A 20 24.56 -0.80 -10.79
N ASP A 21 24.03 -1.29 -9.69
CA ASP A 21 24.16 -0.63 -8.39
C ASP A 21 25.62 -0.53 -7.94
N ILE A 22 25.97 0.60 -7.34
CA ILE A 22 27.27 0.83 -6.68
C ILE A 22 27.10 0.56 -5.20
N PHE A 23 27.87 -0.37 -4.65
CA PHE A 23 27.78 -0.71 -3.24
C PHE A 23 29.13 -0.80 -2.56
N ASN A 24 29.15 -0.59 -1.25
CA ASN A 24 30.31 -0.77 -0.39
C ASN A 24 29.90 -1.34 0.97
N ILE A 25 30.64 -2.33 1.45
CA ILE A 25 30.47 -2.94 2.77
C ILE A 25 31.61 -2.41 3.65
N GLU A 26 31.34 -1.39 4.45
CA GLU A 26 32.36 -0.72 5.27
C GLU A 26 32.74 -1.52 6.52
N GLN A 27 31.76 -2.14 7.17
CA GLN A 27 31.94 -3.00 8.35
C GLN A 27 30.84 -4.05 8.36
N GLY A 28 31.18 -5.28 8.62
CA GLY A 28 30.17 -6.35 8.75
C GLY A 28 30.82 -7.66 9.15
N GLN A 29 30.25 -8.33 10.16
CA GLN A 29 30.57 -9.70 10.54
C GLN A 29 29.43 -10.60 10.04
N ASN A 30 29.78 -11.82 9.58
CA ASN A 30 28.81 -12.83 9.21
C ASN A 30 27.87 -12.43 8.03
N ILE A 31 28.41 -11.74 7.02
CA ILE A 31 27.66 -11.40 5.81
C ILE A 31 27.71 -12.58 4.86
N VAL A 32 26.53 -12.98 4.38
CA VAL A 32 26.37 -13.98 3.33
C VAL A 32 25.83 -13.31 2.08
N GLU A 33 26.50 -13.49 0.97
CA GLU A 33 26.16 -12.92 -0.33
C GLU A 33 25.74 -14.05 -1.30
N LEU A 34 24.51 -13.97 -1.83
CA LEU A 34 24.06 -14.83 -2.92
C LEU A 34 24.18 -14.08 -4.24
N ARG A 35 25.06 -14.52 -5.12
CA ARG A 35 25.25 -13.98 -6.47
C ARG A 35 24.49 -14.84 -7.47
N ILE A 36 23.49 -14.25 -8.13
CA ILE A 36 22.71 -14.91 -9.16
C ILE A 36 23.06 -14.30 -10.52
N PRO A 37 23.55 -15.08 -11.50
CA PRO A 37 23.89 -14.58 -12.83
C PRO A 37 22.69 -13.95 -13.53
N LEU A 38 22.91 -12.84 -14.26
CA LEU A 38 21.86 -12.07 -14.94
C LEU A 38 21.01 -12.91 -15.91
N VAL A 39 21.60 -13.97 -16.49
CA VAL A 39 20.91 -14.86 -17.43
C VAL A 39 19.67 -15.52 -16.80
N TYR A 40 19.70 -15.84 -15.52
CA TYR A 40 18.55 -16.44 -14.84
C TYR A 40 17.35 -15.49 -14.75
N PHE A 41 17.61 -14.19 -14.53
CA PHE A 41 16.57 -13.15 -14.54
C PHE A 41 16.05 -12.90 -15.96
N TYR A 42 16.94 -12.85 -16.95
CA TYR A 42 16.57 -12.65 -18.34
C TYR A 42 15.74 -13.81 -18.90
N MET A 43 16.02 -15.05 -18.51
CA MET A 43 15.21 -16.22 -18.87
C MET A 43 13.80 -16.15 -18.29
N LYS A 44 13.64 -15.54 -17.12
CA LYS A 44 12.34 -15.34 -16.47
C LYS A 44 11.55 -14.21 -17.13
N ASP A 45 12.22 -13.10 -17.46
CA ASP A 45 11.63 -11.95 -18.12
C ASP A 45 12.64 -11.29 -19.08
N THR A 46 12.34 -11.34 -20.38
CA THR A 46 13.20 -10.75 -21.42
C THR A 46 13.35 -9.22 -21.30
N GLN A 47 12.45 -8.56 -20.59
CA GLN A 47 12.51 -7.13 -20.29
C GLN A 47 13.23 -6.82 -18.98
N PHE A 48 13.88 -7.78 -18.35
CA PHE A 48 14.56 -7.63 -17.05
C PHE A 48 15.43 -6.39 -16.95
N PHE A 49 16.14 -5.98 -17.98
CA PHE A 49 17.01 -4.80 -17.97
C PHE A 49 16.26 -3.46 -17.87
N TYR A 50 14.94 -3.45 -18.07
CA TYR A 50 14.05 -2.30 -17.83
C TYR A 50 13.43 -2.35 -16.44
N HIS A 51 13.82 -3.32 -15.61
CA HIS A 51 13.32 -3.50 -14.27
C HIS A 51 14.45 -3.38 -13.26
N TYR A 52 14.06 -3.04 -12.03
CA TYR A 52 14.89 -3.20 -10.86
C TYR A 52 14.04 -3.75 -9.71
N PHE A 53 14.67 -4.31 -8.70
CA PHE A 53 13.98 -4.79 -7.51
C PHE A 53 14.10 -3.76 -6.40
N ASP A 54 12.95 -3.34 -5.85
CA ASP A 54 12.94 -2.40 -4.73
C ASP A 54 13.42 -3.11 -3.46
N ARG A 55 14.56 -2.66 -2.98
CA ARG A 55 15.25 -3.24 -1.83
C ARG A 55 14.49 -3.05 -0.51
N HIS A 56 13.68 -1.99 -0.38
CA HIS A 56 12.91 -1.72 0.82
C HIS A 56 11.76 -2.71 1.01
N LEU A 57 11.21 -3.22 -0.09
CA LEU A 57 10.09 -4.16 -0.06
C LEU A 57 10.47 -5.53 0.47
N LEU A 58 11.74 -5.90 0.40
CA LEU A 58 12.23 -7.22 0.79
C LEU A 58 13.03 -7.24 2.09
N GLN A 59 13.29 -6.08 2.68
CA GLN A 59 14.14 -5.94 3.85
C GLN A 59 13.74 -6.85 5.04
N SER A 60 12.43 -7.08 5.19
CA SER A 60 11.85 -7.95 6.22
C SER A 60 11.09 -9.15 5.65
N ASN A 61 11.34 -9.54 4.40
CA ASN A 61 10.66 -10.65 3.76
C ASN A 61 11.12 -12.00 4.34
N LEU A 62 10.26 -12.60 5.16
CA LEU A 62 10.57 -13.86 5.85
C LEU A 62 10.68 -15.04 4.87
N TYR A 63 9.94 -15.04 3.76
CA TYR A 63 10.00 -16.13 2.79
C TYR A 63 11.32 -16.15 2.03
N ILE A 64 11.77 -15.02 1.48
CA ILE A 64 13.11 -14.96 0.86
C ILE A 64 14.19 -15.28 1.89
N LYS A 65 14.02 -14.83 3.13
CA LYS A 65 14.95 -15.14 4.21
C LYS A 65 15.01 -16.65 4.48
N SER A 66 13.87 -17.35 4.51
CA SER A 66 13.84 -18.82 4.66
C SER A 66 14.48 -19.54 3.48
N LEU A 67 14.22 -19.09 2.24
CA LEU A 67 14.86 -19.65 1.04
C LEU A 67 16.39 -19.46 1.06
N LEU A 68 16.86 -18.29 1.52
CA LEU A 68 18.29 -18.05 1.69
C LEU A 68 18.89 -18.94 2.77
N PHE A 69 18.20 -19.14 3.90
CA PHE A 69 18.65 -20.08 4.93
C PHE A 69 18.69 -21.51 4.44
N ASN A 70 17.69 -21.96 3.68
CA ASN A 70 17.70 -23.27 3.04
C ASN A 70 18.90 -23.42 2.10
N ARG A 71 19.18 -22.40 1.30
CA ARG A 71 20.34 -22.41 0.39
C ARG A 71 21.67 -22.46 1.13
N ILE A 72 21.80 -21.72 2.23
CA ILE A 72 22.98 -21.75 3.08
C ILE A 72 23.14 -23.14 3.74
N HIS A 73 22.04 -23.69 4.25
CA HIS A 73 22.03 -25.04 4.85
C HIS A 73 22.49 -26.11 3.86
N GLN A 74 21.91 -26.14 2.65
CA GLN A 74 22.29 -27.07 1.59
C GLN A 74 23.79 -26.98 1.25
N HIS A 75 24.31 -25.75 1.17
CA HIS A 75 25.74 -25.53 0.89
C HIS A 75 26.65 -26.03 2.03
N VAL A 76 26.24 -25.86 3.28
CA VAL A 76 27.02 -26.32 4.45
C VAL A 76 26.94 -27.82 4.67
N SER A 77 25.80 -28.43 4.29
CA SER A 77 25.58 -29.89 4.45
C SER A 77 26.09 -30.70 3.26
N ASP A 78 26.75 -30.09 2.26
CA ASP A 78 27.18 -30.71 1.00
C ASP A 78 26.01 -31.46 0.29
N GLU A 79 24.77 -31.01 0.51
CA GLU A 79 23.60 -31.52 -0.20
C GLU A 79 23.62 -31.04 -1.67
N ILE A 80 22.95 -31.82 -2.55
CA ILE A 80 22.87 -31.48 -3.98
C ILE A 80 22.24 -30.10 -4.15
N ASP A 81 22.91 -29.25 -4.90
CA ASP A 81 22.45 -27.91 -5.28
C ASP A 81 21.07 -27.96 -5.95
N ASP A 82 20.03 -27.52 -5.25
CA ASP A 82 18.67 -27.49 -5.78
C ASP A 82 18.42 -26.15 -6.52
N ASP A 83 18.32 -26.25 -7.86
CA ASP A 83 17.97 -25.10 -8.72
C ASP A 83 16.53 -24.59 -8.42
N ASP A 84 15.68 -25.35 -7.74
CA ASP A 84 14.31 -24.98 -7.38
C ASP A 84 14.27 -23.80 -6.37
N THR A 85 15.15 -23.81 -5.39
CA THR A 85 15.27 -22.71 -4.40
C THR A 85 15.62 -21.39 -5.08
N ILE A 86 16.54 -21.40 -6.04
CA ILE A 86 16.90 -20.19 -6.82
C ILE A 86 15.72 -19.73 -7.70
N SER A 87 15.03 -20.67 -8.33
CA SER A 87 13.84 -20.36 -9.11
C SER A 87 12.75 -19.70 -8.26
N LYS A 88 12.51 -20.19 -7.05
CA LYS A 88 11.56 -19.60 -6.07
C LYS A 88 12.00 -18.20 -5.63
N ILE A 89 13.28 -17.98 -5.38
CA ILE A 89 13.82 -16.65 -5.05
C ILE A 89 13.54 -15.68 -6.19
N ILE A 90 13.89 -16.04 -7.44
CA ILE A 90 13.67 -15.20 -8.62
C ILE A 90 12.17 -14.91 -8.82
N GLN A 91 11.31 -15.92 -8.72
CA GLN A 91 9.87 -15.74 -8.81
C GLN A 91 9.34 -14.74 -7.77
N THR A 92 9.81 -14.86 -6.53
CA THR A 92 9.40 -13.95 -5.45
C THR A 92 9.88 -12.54 -5.71
N LEU A 93 11.11 -12.34 -6.23
CA LEU A 93 11.61 -11.03 -6.60
C LEU A 93 10.74 -10.37 -7.67
N PHE A 94 10.37 -11.10 -8.73
CA PHE A 94 9.49 -10.57 -9.77
C PHE A 94 8.05 -10.34 -9.28
N LYS A 95 7.58 -11.12 -8.35
CA LYS A 95 6.22 -10.98 -7.79
C LYS A 95 6.12 -9.81 -6.81
N GLU A 96 7.09 -9.67 -5.91
CA GLU A 96 6.96 -8.82 -4.71
C GLU A 96 7.75 -7.50 -4.79
N ALA A 97 8.80 -7.43 -5.62
CA ALA A 97 9.75 -6.31 -5.56
C ALA A 97 10.04 -5.66 -6.91
N VAL A 98 9.53 -6.19 -8.02
CA VAL A 98 9.83 -5.65 -9.35
C VAL A 98 9.22 -4.27 -9.54
N VAL A 99 10.03 -3.33 -10.02
CA VAL A 99 9.61 -1.99 -10.44
C VAL A 99 10.00 -1.82 -11.91
N LYS A 100 8.99 -1.53 -12.74
CA LYS A 100 9.18 -1.29 -14.18
C LYS A 100 9.70 0.13 -14.40
N HIS A 101 10.68 0.27 -15.31
CA HIS A 101 11.24 1.55 -15.70
C HIS A 101 11.01 1.79 -17.19
N PRO A 102 10.71 3.03 -17.65
CA PRO A 102 10.42 3.31 -19.06
C PRO A 102 11.63 3.20 -19.98
N SER A 103 12.84 3.22 -19.42
CA SER A 103 14.11 3.01 -20.15
C SER A 103 14.92 1.94 -19.45
N LEU A 104 16.04 1.53 -20.06
CA LEU A 104 16.98 0.65 -19.39
C LEU A 104 17.36 1.20 -18.02
N TYR A 105 17.27 0.35 -17.00
CA TYR A 105 17.53 0.76 -15.62
C TYR A 105 18.93 1.32 -15.46
N THR A 106 19.03 2.46 -14.81
CA THR A 106 20.28 3.06 -14.33
C THR A 106 20.08 3.46 -12.87
N PRO A 107 20.99 3.08 -11.98
CA PRO A 107 20.83 3.35 -10.56
C PRO A 107 20.81 4.86 -10.28
N ARG A 108 19.89 5.29 -9.41
CA ARG A 108 19.82 6.66 -8.93
C ARG A 108 20.65 6.76 -7.66
N MET A 109 21.64 7.66 -7.67
CA MET A 109 22.45 7.93 -6.49
C MET A 109 21.69 8.84 -5.52
N SER A 110 21.63 8.43 -4.26
CA SER A 110 21.02 9.23 -3.18
C SER A 110 22.06 10.21 -2.62
N VAL A 111 22.28 11.31 -3.33
CA VAL A 111 23.26 12.33 -2.95
C VAL A 111 22.54 13.64 -2.64
N ASN A 112 22.74 14.15 -1.43
CA ASN A 112 22.21 15.44 -1.01
C ASN A 112 23.14 16.61 -1.41
N HIS A 113 23.42 16.72 -2.71
CA HIS A 113 24.25 17.79 -3.28
C HIS A 113 23.73 18.20 -4.66
N PRO A 114 23.06 19.36 -4.79
CA PRO A 114 22.36 19.75 -6.01
C PRO A 114 23.20 19.70 -7.29
N SER A 115 24.43 20.27 -7.25
CA SER A 115 25.31 20.26 -8.43
C SER A 115 25.78 18.85 -8.80
N PHE A 116 26.00 17.97 -7.81
CA PHE A 116 26.41 16.61 -8.10
C PHE A 116 25.24 15.75 -8.62
N THR A 117 24.04 15.94 -8.09
CA THR A 117 22.83 15.30 -8.62
C THR A 117 22.61 15.71 -10.09
N LYS A 118 22.81 17.00 -10.41
CA LYS A 118 22.77 17.51 -11.80
C LYS A 118 23.84 16.84 -12.68
N ALA A 119 25.07 16.66 -12.16
CA ALA A 119 26.15 15.97 -12.87
C ALA A 119 25.78 14.51 -13.19
N LEU A 120 25.30 13.76 -12.20
CA LEU A 120 24.90 12.36 -12.37
C LEU A 120 23.73 12.21 -13.35
N THR A 121 22.75 13.13 -13.31
CA THR A 121 21.65 13.16 -14.26
C THR A 121 22.11 13.39 -15.68
N PHE A 122 23.03 14.36 -15.88
CA PHE A 122 23.62 14.64 -17.18
C PHE A 122 24.39 13.43 -17.73
N ILE A 123 25.21 12.79 -16.91
CA ILE A 123 25.96 11.58 -17.31
C ILE A 123 25.01 10.44 -17.72
N ASN A 124 23.96 10.19 -16.93
CA ASN A 124 22.98 9.13 -17.23
C ASN A 124 22.23 9.37 -18.55
N GLN A 125 21.93 10.62 -18.87
CA GLN A 125 21.32 11.01 -20.15
C GLN A 125 22.26 10.85 -21.35
N HIS A 126 23.57 10.99 -21.13
CA HIS A 126 24.60 10.96 -22.18
C HIS A 126 25.54 9.73 -22.10
N VAL A 127 25.08 8.65 -21.45
CA VAL A 127 25.93 7.47 -21.21
C VAL A 127 26.46 6.83 -22.50
N LEU A 128 25.72 6.91 -23.62
CA LEU A 128 26.12 6.39 -24.93
C LEU A 128 26.97 7.37 -25.76
N SER A 129 27.05 8.62 -25.35
CA SER A 129 27.86 9.65 -26.01
C SER A 129 29.30 9.64 -25.49
N TYR A 130 30.18 10.34 -26.16
CA TYR A 130 31.49 10.64 -25.60
C TYR A 130 31.40 11.95 -24.82
N ILE A 131 31.59 11.86 -23.50
CA ILE A 131 31.62 13.03 -22.61
C ILE A 131 32.89 13.00 -21.75
N THR A 132 33.39 14.18 -21.48
CA THR A 132 34.57 14.40 -20.62
C THR A 132 34.13 14.94 -19.25
N LEU A 133 35.06 14.92 -18.28
CA LEU A 133 34.81 15.57 -16.98
C LEU A 133 34.57 17.08 -17.15
N SER A 134 35.24 17.70 -18.14
CA SER A 134 35.08 19.11 -18.50
C SER A 134 33.63 19.42 -18.92
N ASP A 135 33.05 18.59 -19.80
CA ASP A 135 31.67 18.76 -20.24
C ASP A 135 30.68 18.68 -19.09
N VAL A 136 30.89 17.73 -18.17
CA VAL A 136 30.07 17.58 -16.96
C VAL A 136 30.21 18.79 -16.04
N ALA A 137 31.43 19.26 -15.79
CA ALA A 137 31.72 20.40 -14.95
C ALA A 137 31.11 21.68 -15.51
N GLN A 138 31.24 21.90 -16.82
CA GLN A 138 30.64 23.03 -17.55
C GLN A 138 29.10 23.00 -17.46
N HIS A 139 28.49 21.83 -17.68
CA HIS A 139 27.01 21.68 -17.56
C HIS A 139 26.52 22.03 -16.15
N CYS A 140 27.30 21.74 -15.13
CA CYS A 140 26.95 21.99 -13.74
C CYS A 140 27.38 23.36 -13.22
N ASN A 141 28.07 24.18 -14.04
CA ASN A 141 28.67 25.48 -13.68
C ASN A 141 29.63 25.36 -12.47
N ILE A 142 30.49 24.35 -12.47
CA ILE A 142 31.53 24.12 -11.45
C ILE A 142 32.89 23.86 -12.11
N SER A 143 34.00 23.96 -11.33
CA SER A 143 35.30 23.59 -11.84
C SER A 143 35.49 22.10 -11.99
N GLU A 144 36.33 21.64 -12.93
CA GLU A 144 36.68 20.23 -13.12
C GLU A 144 37.23 19.59 -11.85
N SER A 145 38.10 20.32 -11.17
CA SER A 145 38.70 19.87 -9.90
C SER A 145 37.66 19.63 -8.83
N TYR A 146 36.70 20.54 -8.70
CA TYR A 146 35.59 20.38 -7.76
C TYR A 146 34.67 19.24 -8.17
N CYS A 147 34.34 19.11 -9.45
CA CYS A 147 33.58 18.00 -9.97
C CYS A 147 34.24 16.66 -9.68
N SER A 148 35.58 16.54 -9.93
CA SER A 148 36.33 15.34 -9.61
C SER A 148 36.33 14.98 -8.12
N ASN A 149 36.42 15.98 -7.24
CA ASN A 149 36.36 15.79 -5.79
C ASN A 149 34.99 15.26 -5.35
N LEU A 150 33.89 15.67 -6.00
CA LEU A 150 32.55 15.18 -5.70
C LEU A 150 32.41 13.68 -5.99
N PHE A 151 32.99 13.17 -7.10
CA PHE A 151 33.01 11.74 -7.39
C PHE A 151 33.75 10.95 -6.31
N GLY A 152 34.95 11.40 -5.93
CA GLY A 152 35.75 10.77 -4.85
C GLY A 152 34.99 10.77 -3.51
N ARG A 153 34.36 11.89 -3.16
CA ARG A 153 33.67 12.08 -1.89
C ARG A 153 32.40 11.25 -1.76
N TYR A 154 31.56 11.21 -2.80
CA TYR A 154 30.21 10.62 -2.73
C TYR A 154 30.14 9.21 -3.29
N LEU A 155 30.98 8.85 -4.27
CA LEU A 155 30.97 7.54 -4.92
C LEU A 155 32.21 6.71 -4.64
N HIS A 156 33.23 7.28 -3.98
CA HIS A 156 34.54 6.64 -3.71
C HIS A 156 35.23 6.10 -4.98
N MET A 157 34.93 6.74 -6.13
CA MET A 157 35.56 6.43 -7.42
C MET A 157 35.77 7.70 -8.24
N ASN A 158 36.56 7.62 -9.31
CA ASN A 158 36.70 8.76 -10.20
C ASN A 158 35.63 8.76 -11.32
N PHE A 159 35.46 9.91 -12.00
CA PHE A 159 34.50 10.08 -13.09
C PHE A 159 34.66 9.01 -14.17
N LYS A 160 35.89 8.72 -14.58
CA LYS A 160 36.17 7.75 -15.66
C LYS A 160 35.74 6.33 -15.28
N GLU A 161 35.97 5.95 -14.04
CA GLU A 161 35.51 4.65 -13.50
C GLU A 161 33.98 4.57 -13.50
N TYR A 162 33.32 5.56 -12.94
CA TYR A 162 31.85 5.62 -12.90
C TYR A 162 31.24 5.54 -14.30
N TYR A 163 31.73 6.39 -15.22
CA TYR A 163 31.23 6.45 -16.58
C TYR A 163 31.50 5.16 -17.37
N THR A 164 32.67 4.54 -17.18
CA THR A 164 33.00 3.24 -17.79
C THR A 164 32.08 2.14 -17.26
N THR A 165 31.81 2.10 -15.96
CA THR A 165 30.91 1.10 -15.37
C THR A 165 29.52 1.20 -15.95
N LEU A 166 28.94 2.40 -16.11
CA LEU A 166 27.66 2.58 -16.76
C LEU A 166 27.63 2.07 -18.19
N LYS A 167 28.69 2.34 -18.98
CA LYS A 167 28.82 1.81 -20.36
C LYS A 167 28.90 0.29 -20.35
N LEU A 168 29.62 -0.32 -19.43
CA LEU A 168 29.74 -1.78 -19.33
C LEU A 168 28.40 -2.43 -18.95
N CYS A 169 27.58 -1.80 -18.09
CA CYS A 169 26.20 -2.28 -17.83
C CYS A 169 25.36 -2.32 -19.11
N ARG A 170 25.51 -1.31 -19.98
CA ARG A 170 24.87 -1.33 -21.31
C ARG A 170 25.41 -2.44 -22.21
N ALA A 171 26.74 -2.69 -22.17
CA ALA A 171 27.35 -3.78 -22.91
C ALA A 171 26.81 -5.15 -22.49
N LEU A 172 26.62 -5.39 -21.19
CA LEU A 172 26.03 -6.63 -20.68
C LEU A 172 24.64 -6.88 -21.25
N HIS A 173 23.79 -5.85 -21.27
CA HIS A 173 22.48 -5.92 -21.92
C HIS A 173 22.59 -6.34 -23.38
N LEU A 174 23.40 -5.67 -24.19
CA LEU A 174 23.55 -5.97 -25.61
C LEU A 174 24.19 -7.35 -25.87
N LEU A 175 25.15 -7.77 -25.04
CA LEU A 175 25.76 -9.10 -25.11
C LEU A 175 24.75 -10.23 -24.88
N LEU A 176 23.77 -10.01 -23.98
CA LEU A 176 22.77 -11.01 -23.64
C LEU A 176 21.59 -10.99 -24.62
N THR A 177 21.14 -9.82 -25.04
CA THR A 177 19.88 -9.66 -25.80
C THR A 177 20.04 -9.63 -27.32
N THR A 178 21.26 -9.41 -27.83
CA THR A 178 21.52 -9.25 -29.28
C THR A 178 22.57 -10.20 -29.80
N ARG A 179 22.55 -10.40 -31.15
CA ARG A 179 23.62 -11.10 -31.88
C ARG A 179 24.66 -10.15 -32.48
N TYR A 180 24.69 -8.91 -32.06
CA TYR A 180 25.67 -7.92 -32.55
C TYR A 180 27.11 -8.42 -32.37
N SER A 181 27.98 -8.10 -33.31
CA SER A 181 29.41 -8.35 -33.15
C SER A 181 29.97 -7.55 -31.93
N ILE A 182 31.04 -8.05 -31.37
CA ILE A 182 31.67 -7.34 -30.22
C ILE A 182 32.13 -5.94 -30.64
N SER A 183 32.58 -5.77 -31.87
CA SER A 183 32.94 -4.47 -32.45
C SER A 183 31.71 -3.55 -32.56
N ALA A 184 30.58 -4.06 -33.06
CA ALA A 184 29.34 -3.30 -33.16
C ALA A 184 28.85 -2.84 -31.76
N ILE A 185 28.92 -3.71 -30.74
CA ILE A 185 28.59 -3.37 -29.37
C ILE A 185 29.51 -2.26 -28.87
N ALA A 186 30.82 -2.37 -29.05
CA ALA A 186 31.77 -1.35 -28.63
C ALA A 186 31.43 0.04 -29.21
N THR A 187 31.06 0.10 -30.49
CA THR A 187 30.63 1.33 -31.15
C THR A 187 29.32 1.84 -30.59
N GLU A 188 28.31 0.97 -30.44
CA GLU A 188 26.97 1.32 -29.95
C GLU A 188 27.02 1.96 -28.53
N ILE A 189 27.89 1.44 -27.68
CA ILE A 189 28.07 1.98 -26.31
C ILE A 189 29.09 3.12 -26.23
N GLY A 190 29.57 3.62 -27.37
CA GLY A 190 30.44 4.79 -27.46
C GLY A 190 31.85 4.60 -26.97
N PHE A 191 32.47 3.43 -27.18
CA PHE A 191 33.93 3.23 -27.04
C PHE A 191 34.66 3.64 -28.30
N THR A 192 35.79 4.30 -28.15
CA THR A 192 36.62 4.76 -29.27
C THR A 192 37.30 3.66 -30.07
N SER A 193 37.50 2.47 -29.47
CA SER A 193 38.02 1.30 -30.14
C SER A 193 37.57 0.00 -29.51
N HIS A 194 37.47 -1.05 -30.29
CA HIS A 194 37.20 -2.43 -29.86
C HIS A 194 38.23 -2.91 -28.82
N THR A 195 39.50 -2.58 -29.00
CA THR A 195 40.57 -2.98 -28.08
C THR A 195 40.39 -2.33 -26.71
N ASN A 196 40.06 -1.03 -26.67
CA ASN A 196 39.80 -0.33 -25.42
C ASN A 196 38.59 -0.92 -24.67
N PHE A 197 37.49 -1.16 -25.42
CA PHE A 197 36.33 -1.85 -24.86
C PHE A 197 36.69 -3.21 -24.26
N THR A 198 37.37 -4.05 -25.01
CA THR A 198 37.74 -5.40 -24.56
C THR A 198 38.62 -5.38 -23.33
N ASN A 199 39.60 -4.45 -23.27
CA ASN A 199 40.49 -4.29 -22.11
C ASN A 199 39.72 -3.79 -20.86
N GLN A 200 38.88 -2.81 -21.03
CA GLN A 200 38.05 -2.30 -19.89
C GLN A 200 37.09 -3.40 -19.42
N PHE A 201 36.39 -4.07 -20.33
CA PHE A 201 35.47 -5.16 -20.00
C PHE A 201 36.20 -6.27 -19.21
N LYS A 202 37.39 -6.71 -19.70
CA LYS A 202 38.19 -7.71 -18.98
C LYS A 202 38.67 -7.24 -17.62
N LYS A 203 39.05 -5.96 -17.49
CA LYS A 203 39.47 -5.37 -16.23
C LYS A 203 38.36 -5.42 -15.17
N PHE A 204 37.12 -5.12 -15.55
CA PHE A 204 35.98 -5.04 -14.63
C PHE A 204 35.28 -6.39 -14.38
N LEU A 205 35.26 -7.29 -15.38
CA LEU A 205 34.47 -8.52 -15.32
C LEU A 205 35.31 -9.80 -15.37
N ASN A 206 36.64 -9.69 -15.43
CA ASN A 206 37.62 -10.79 -15.49
C ASN A 206 37.50 -11.71 -16.73
N PHE A 207 36.58 -11.42 -17.65
CA PHE A 207 36.39 -12.16 -18.92
C PHE A 207 36.44 -11.21 -20.09
N SER A 208 36.86 -11.71 -21.27
CA SER A 208 36.63 -10.95 -22.51
C SER A 208 35.15 -10.93 -22.88
N PRO A 209 34.64 -9.92 -23.62
CA PRO A 209 33.24 -9.87 -24.06
C PRO A 209 32.82 -11.14 -24.82
N LYS A 210 33.69 -11.72 -25.62
CA LYS A 210 33.45 -12.98 -26.36
C LYS A 210 33.28 -14.15 -25.37
N GLN A 211 34.20 -14.32 -24.44
CA GLN A 211 34.12 -15.37 -23.42
C GLN A 211 32.86 -15.22 -22.59
N PHE A 212 32.54 -14.00 -22.18
CA PHE A 212 31.35 -13.71 -21.39
C PHE A 212 30.06 -14.10 -22.14
N ARG A 213 29.94 -13.76 -23.45
CA ARG A 213 28.78 -14.17 -24.27
C ARG A 213 28.64 -15.68 -24.36
N ILE A 214 29.74 -16.42 -24.57
CA ILE A 214 29.72 -17.89 -24.60
C ILE A 214 29.23 -18.47 -23.27
N ARG A 215 29.71 -17.92 -22.14
CA ARG A 215 29.28 -18.34 -20.80
C ARG A 215 27.78 -18.09 -20.57
N LEU A 216 27.27 -16.93 -21.00
CA LEU A 216 25.82 -16.62 -20.94
C LEU A 216 25.00 -17.60 -21.78
N GLN A 217 25.39 -17.86 -23.03
CA GLN A 217 24.64 -18.74 -23.92
C GLN A 217 24.58 -20.18 -23.43
N ASN A 218 25.63 -20.67 -22.79
CA ASN A 218 25.71 -22.04 -22.28
C ASN A 218 25.33 -22.15 -20.80
N ILE A 219 24.90 -21.05 -20.17
CA ILE A 219 24.53 -20.98 -18.74
C ILE A 219 25.62 -21.62 -17.85
N VAL A 220 26.87 -21.30 -18.14
CA VAL A 220 28.03 -21.89 -17.45
C VAL A 220 28.11 -21.43 -16.01
N ASP A 221 27.75 -20.17 -15.77
CA ASP A 221 27.80 -19.59 -14.43
C ASP A 221 26.57 -20.00 -13.62
N LYS A 222 26.80 -20.62 -12.48
CA LYS A 222 25.77 -21.00 -11.51
C LYS A 222 25.63 -19.97 -10.41
N PRO A 223 24.47 -19.87 -9.73
CA PRO A 223 24.34 -19.07 -8.52
C PRO A 223 25.33 -19.51 -7.45
N GLN A 224 25.99 -18.54 -6.80
CA GLN A 224 27.07 -18.79 -5.86
C GLN A 224 26.80 -18.10 -4.54
N LEU A 225 27.08 -18.80 -3.43
CA LEU A 225 27.13 -18.23 -2.11
C LEU A 225 28.57 -17.82 -1.76
N HIS A 226 28.71 -16.62 -1.24
CA HIS A 226 29.99 -16.11 -0.72
C HIS A 226 29.83 -15.73 0.76
N PHE A 227 30.77 -16.18 1.57
CA PHE A 227 30.81 -15.89 2.98
C PHE A 227 32.01 -14.97 3.27
N THR A 228 31.79 -13.89 3.98
CA THR A 228 32.88 -12.97 4.37
C THR A 228 33.79 -13.61 5.42
N GLN A 229 33.28 -14.54 6.22
CA GLN A 229 33.99 -15.30 7.26
C GLN A 229 33.40 -16.71 7.36
N ALA A 230 34.13 -17.64 7.99
CA ALA A 230 33.58 -18.96 8.34
C ALA A 230 32.31 -18.79 9.20
N ILE A 231 31.28 -19.56 8.93
CA ILE A 231 30.01 -19.47 9.69
C ILE A 231 30.26 -20.04 11.10
N PRO A 232 30.06 -19.26 12.15
CA PRO A 232 30.18 -19.77 13.53
C PRO A 232 29.09 -20.79 13.87
N ASP A 233 29.39 -21.76 14.76
CA ASP A 233 28.47 -22.83 15.14
C ASP A 233 27.10 -22.34 15.67
N HIS A 234 27.08 -21.20 16.37
CA HIS A 234 25.83 -20.63 16.85
C HIS A 234 24.95 -20.10 15.71
N LEU A 235 25.54 -19.61 14.62
CA LEU A 235 24.80 -19.23 13.42
C LEU A 235 24.31 -20.43 12.62
N LEU A 236 25.10 -21.50 12.56
CA LEU A 236 24.63 -22.78 11.98
C LEU A 236 23.43 -23.32 12.74
N SER A 237 23.44 -23.25 14.06
CA SER A 237 22.28 -23.63 14.88
C SER A 237 21.07 -22.75 14.60
N TYR A 238 21.26 -21.44 14.46
CA TYR A 238 20.20 -20.49 14.09
C TYR A 238 19.66 -20.73 12.69
N ILE A 239 20.53 -20.99 11.71
CA ILE A 239 20.13 -21.35 10.33
C ILE A 239 19.32 -22.62 10.35
N ASN A 240 19.79 -23.68 11.02
CA ASN A 240 19.10 -24.97 11.13
C ASN A 240 17.71 -24.87 11.80
N GLN A 241 17.52 -23.97 12.74
CA GLN A 241 16.23 -23.69 13.35
C GLN A 241 15.29 -22.96 12.39
N ASN A 242 15.82 -22.10 11.52
CA ASN A 242 15.02 -21.29 10.61
C ASN A 242 14.79 -21.92 9.22
N THR A 243 15.59 -22.95 8.83
CA THR A 243 15.32 -23.78 7.64
C THR A 243 14.06 -24.64 7.80
N ARG A 244 13.67 -24.98 9.03
CA ARG A 244 12.42 -25.69 9.32
C ARG A 244 11.15 -24.87 9.08
N LEU A 245 11.26 -23.59 8.75
CA LEU A 245 10.11 -22.72 8.46
C LEU A 245 9.31 -23.18 7.23
N GLU A 246 9.90 -23.91 6.28
CA GLU A 246 9.11 -24.52 5.19
C GLU A 246 8.16 -25.62 5.66
N GLN A 247 8.46 -26.30 6.78
CA GLN A 247 7.57 -27.31 7.39
C GLN A 247 6.51 -26.67 8.30
N LEU A 248 6.65 -25.38 8.67
CA LEU A 248 5.66 -24.61 9.43
C LEU A 248 4.53 -24.02 8.57
N ALA A 249 4.51 -24.37 7.29
CA ALA A 249 3.64 -23.76 6.28
C ALA A 249 2.15 -24.12 6.41
N ILE A 250 1.76 -25.01 7.31
CA ILE A 250 0.35 -25.33 7.56
C ILE A 250 0.01 -24.98 9.00
N GLU A 251 -0.35 -23.73 9.24
CA GLU A 251 -0.88 -23.34 10.54
C GLU A 251 -2.34 -23.82 10.64
N THR A 252 -2.61 -24.68 11.61
CA THR A 252 -3.96 -25.16 11.88
C THR A 252 -4.55 -24.39 13.05
N THR A 253 -5.64 -23.67 12.80
CA THR A 253 -6.40 -22.96 13.84
C THR A 253 -7.67 -23.74 14.18
N ASN A 254 -7.80 -24.18 15.42
CA ASN A 254 -9.01 -24.84 15.91
C ASN A 254 -9.99 -23.80 16.45
N ILE A 255 -11.22 -23.76 15.92
CA ILE A 255 -12.27 -22.84 16.33
C ILE A 255 -13.44 -23.67 16.87
N HIS A 256 -13.84 -23.40 18.11
CA HIS A 256 -14.98 -24.01 18.77
C HIS A 256 -16.15 -23.03 18.77
N ILE A 257 -17.16 -23.28 17.92
CA ILE A 257 -18.32 -22.40 17.76
C ILE A 257 -19.15 -22.31 19.04
N ASP A 258 -19.26 -23.43 19.77
CA ASP A 258 -19.97 -23.54 21.05
C ASP A 258 -19.32 -22.76 22.19
N HIS A 259 -18.06 -22.37 22.04
CA HIS A 259 -17.29 -21.61 23.03
C HIS A 259 -17.13 -20.13 22.67
N PHE A 260 -17.99 -19.58 21.81
CA PHE A 260 -17.97 -18.15 21.46
C PHE A 260 -17.96 -17.28 22.70
N LYS A 261 -16.89 -16.51 22.87
CA LYS A 261 -16.73 -15.54 23.95
C LYS A 261 -16.51 -14.16 23.38
N PRO A 262 -17.55 -13.32 23.34
CA PRO A 262 -17.39 -11.96 22.86
C PRO A 262 -16.41 -11.19 23.74
N GLN A 263 -15.40 -10.62 23.13
CA GLN A 263 -14.36 -9.85 23.80
C GLN A 263 -14.71 -8.37 23.86
N GLN A 264 -15.43 -7.89 22.85
CA GLN A 264 -15.83 -6.50 22.74
C GLN A 264 -17.03 -6.33 21.80
N GLN A 265 -17.71 -5.21 21.92
CA GLN A 265 -18.74 -4.80 20.98
C GLN A 265 -18.09 -3.92 19.90
N THR A 266 -18.39 -4.20 18.64
CA THR A 266 -17.93 -3.36 17.53
C THR A 266 -18.67 -2.04 17.52
N GLN A 267 -17.99 -1.01 17.05
CA GLN A 267 -18.60 0.28 16.75
C GLN A 267 -18.71 0.46 15.24
N THR A 268 -19.75 1.13 14.81
CA THR A 268 -19.92 1.41 13.39
C THR A 268 -19.10 2.62 12.99
N ALA A 269 -18.08 2.40 12.16
CA ALA A 269 -17.30 3.50 11.59
C ALA A 269 -18.08 4.22 10.49
N THR A 270 -17.98 5.55 10.40
CA THR A 270 -18.56 6.33 9.30
C THR A 270 -17.67 6.22 8.06
N ALA A 271 -18.24 5.83 6.92
CA ALA A 271 -17.55 5.88 5.63
C ALA A 271 -17.77 7.24 4.97
N PHE A 272 -16.72 8.07 4.92
CA PHE A 272 -16.75 9.34 4.21
C PHE A 272 -16.33 9.14 2.76
N ILE A 273 -17.13 9.66 1.82
CA ILE A 273 -16.85 9.61 0.38
C ILE A 273 -16.46 11.00 -0.06
N ARG A 274 -15.21 11.17 -0.42
CA ARG A 274 -14.60 12.46 -0.73
C ARG A 274 -14.87 12.87 -2.17
N PHE A 275 -15.40 14.06 -2.31
CA PHE A 275 -15.52 14.81 -3.56
C PHE A 275 -14.72 16.10 -3.44
N ASN A 276 -14.03 16.51 -4.50
CA ASN A 276 -13.30 17.77 -4.48
C ASN A 276 -14.26 18.95 -4.54
N THR A 277 -15.29 18.87 -5.39
CA THR A 277 -16.24 19.97 -5.62
C THR A 277 -17.69 19.48 -5.60
N PHE A 278 -18.60 20.40 -5.47
CA PHE A 278 -20.04 20.10 -5.57
C PHE A 278 -20.45 19.64 -6.98
N ASN A 279 -19.76 20.11 -8.02
CA ASN A 279 -20.00 19.68 -9.39
C ASN A 279 -19.71 18.18 -9.59
N GLU A 280 -18.66 17.65 -8.98
CA GLU A 280 -18.41 16.19 -9.00
C GLU A 280 -19.57 15.42 -8.35
N LEU A 281 -20.11 15.92 -7.25
CA LEU A 281 -21.27 15.33 -6.61
C LEU A 281 -22.52 15.38 -7.51
N PHE A 282 -22.78 16.49 -8.21
CA PHE A 282 -23.88 16.61 -9.16
C PHE A 282 -23.77 15.59 -10.27
N HIS A 283 -22.59 15.49 -10.89
CA HIS A 283 -22.35 14.47 -11.90
C HIS A 283 -22.67 13.07 -11.40
N TYR A 284 -22.30 12.76 -10.18
CA TYR A 284 -22.62 11.47 -9.57
C TYR A 284 -24.13 11.27 -9.35
N LEU A 285 -24.82 12.26 -8.79
CA LEU A 285 -26.23 12.12 -8.39
C LEU A 285 -27.21 12.09 -9.59
N PHE A 286 -26.88 12.77 -10.67
CA PHE A 286 -27.77 12.96 -11.84
C PHE A 286 -27.31 12.21 -13.08
N ASN A 287 -26.19 11.50 -13.04
CA ASN A 287 -25.74 10.68 -14.14
C ASN A 287 -26.39 9.29 -14.07
N GLU A 288 -27.30 9.00 -15.01
CA GLU A 288 -27.97 7.70 -15.09
C GLU A 288 -27.04 6.53 -15.47
N TYR A 289 -25.82 6.83 -15.88
CA TYR A 289 -24.83 5.81 -16.24
C TYR A 289 -24.39 4.98 -15.04
N TYR A 290 -24.31 5.59 -13.86
CA TYR A 290 -23.81 4.94 -12.64
C TYR A 290 -24.98 4.52 -11.73
N ASN A 291 -25.25 3.23 -11.66
CA ASN A 291 -26.16 2.70 -10.64
C ASN A 291 -25.33 2.25 -9.41
N ILE A 292 -24.82 3.22 -8.66
CA ILE A 292 -23.92 2.98 -7.52
C ILE A 292 -24.75 2.80 -6.26
N ASP A 293 -24.63 1.62 -5.64
CA ASP A 293 -25.22 1.30 -4.36
C ASP A 293 -24.20 1.46 -3.23
N LEU A 294 -24.48 2.38 -2.32
CA LEU A 294 -23.65 2.66 -1.13
C LEU A 294 -24.27 2.09 0.16
N SER A 295 -25.34 1.32 0.04
CA SER A 295 -26.09 0.78 1.20
C SER A 295 -25.27 -0.15 2.10
N TYR A 296 -24.22 -0.76 1.55
CA TYR A 296 -23.30 -1.61 2.32
C TYR A 296 -22.31 -0.84 3.20
N LEU A 297 -22.15 0.46 2.95
CA LEU A 297 -21.25 1.27 3.75
C LEU A 297 -21.91 1.65 5.08
N PRO A 298 -21.15 1.63 6.19
CA PRO A 298 -21.66 2.06 7.47
C PRO A 298 -21.84 3.58 7.50
N HIS A 299 -23.07 4.03 7.73
CA HIS A 299 -23.40 5.46 7.85
C HIS A 299 -22.71 6.35 6.81
N PRO A 300 -22.93 6.11 5.49
CA PRO A 300 -22.19 6.81 4.45
C PRO A 300 -22.42 8.33 4.54
N ALA A 301 -21.34 9.08 4.35
CA ALA A 301 -21.35 10.54 4.30
C ALA A 301 -20.56 11.03 3.09
N VAL A 302 -21.14 11.90 2.30
CA VAL A 302 -20.41 12.63 1.25
C VAL A 302 -19.64 13.77 1.92
N LEU A 303 -18.35 13.89 1.63
CA LEU A 303 -17.49 14.98 2.10
C LEU A 303 -17.04 15.85 0.92
N ILE A 304 -17.47 17.12 0.90
CA ILE A 304 -17.03 18.11 -0.09
C ILE A 304 -15.84 18.89 0.48
N ASN A 305 -14.69 18.79 -0.20
CA ASN A 305 -13.45 19.41 0.27
C ASN A 305 -13.28 20.87 -0.11
N ASP A 306 -13.83 21.29 -1.25
CA ASP A 306 -13.69 22.65 -1.73
C ASP A 306 -15.03 23.30 -2.03
N LEU A 307 -15.32 24.32 -1.23
CA LEU A 307 -16.45 25.22 -1.38
C LEU A 307 -15.91 26.55 -1.93
N SER A 308 -15.53 26.59 -3.23
CA SER A 308 -15.09 27.82 -3.86
C SER A 308 -16.18 28.90 -3.78
N ASN A 309 -15.79 30.18 -3.69
CA ASN A 309 -16.76 31.28 -3.57
C ASN A 309 -17.73 31.37 -4.76
N ASP A 310 -17.32 30.92 -5.94
CA ASP A 310 -18.15 30.88 -7.15
C ASP A 310 -19.34 29.93 -7.01
N TRP A 311 -19.22 28.91 -6.25
CA TRP A 311 -20.22 27.91 -5.93
C TRP A 311 -21.45 28.51 -5.26
N MET A 312 -21.26 29.36 -4.23
CA MET A 312 -22.34 29.97 -3.47
C MET A 312 -23.12 31.02 -4.26
N GLN A 313 -22.47 31.66 -5.25
CA GLN A 313 -23.08 32.73 -6.06
C GLN A 313 -23.82 32.21 -7.29
N HIS A 314 -23.39 31.09 -7.85
CA HIS A 314 -23.88 30.58 -9.14
C HIS A 314 -24.75 29.31 -9.02
N LEU A 315 -24.87 28.73 -7.83
CA LEU A 315 -25.63 27.50 -7.66
C LEU A 315 -27.12 27.76 -7.68
N ASN A 316 -27.84 27.04 -8.55
CA ASN A 316 -29.28 27.04 -8.52
C ASN A 316 -29.76 26.38 -7.20
N GLN A 317 -30.43 27.16 -6.34
CA GLN A 317 -30.91 26.71 -5.03
C GLN A 317 -31.78 25.44 -5.14
N ASN A 318 -32.61 25.35 -6.20
CA ASN A 318 -33.45 24.19 -6.43
C ASN A 318 -32.64 22.93 -6.72
N LEU A 319 -31.56 23.03 -7.50
CA LEU A 319 -30.68 21.91 -7.79
C LEU A 319 -29.90 21.44 -6.55
N LEU A 320 -29.51 22.37 -5.70
CA LEU A 320 -28.87 22.07 -4.42
C LEU A 320 -29.84 21.33 -3.50
N ASN A 321 -31.05 21.84 -3.32
CA ASN A 321 -32.07 21.21 -2.48
C ASN A 321 -32.38 19.79 -2.98
N LEU A 322 -32.60 19.62 -4.28
CA LEU A 322 -32.85 18.32 -4.90
C LEU A 322 -31.67 17.33 -4.70
N SER A 323 -30.43 17.84 -4.71
CA SER A 323 -29.26 17.01 -4.45
C SER A 323 -29.19 16.54 -3.00
N ILE A 324 -29.48 17.44 -2.06
CA ILE A 324 -29.54 17.12 -0.62
C ILE A 324 -30.65 16.10 -0.36
N GLU A 325 -31.81 16.28 -0.97
CA GLU A 325 -32.94 15.35 -0.89
C GLU A 325 -32.55 13.97 -1.39
N LYS A 326 -31.94 13.88 -2.59
CA LYS A 326 -31.46 12.61 -3.14
C LYS A 326 -30.43 11.89 -2.27
N LEU A 327 -29.55 12.63 -1.61
CA LEU A 327 -28.61 12.04 -0.65
C LEU A 327 -29.36 11.48 0.55
N PHE A 328 -30.29 12.24 1.09
CA PHE A 328 -31.04 11.88 2.28
C PHE A 328 -32.00 10.71 2.03
N ASP A 329 -32.62 10.64 0.88
CA ASP A 329 -33.43 9.48 0.45
C ASP A 329 -32.59 8.18 0.39
N LYS A 330 -31.32 8.28 0.06
CA LYS A 330 -30.36 7.17 0.08
C LYS A 330 -29.71 6.95 1.47
N ASN A 331 -30.15 7.63 2.52
CA ASN A 331 -29.55 7.63 3.86
C ASN A 331 -28.05 8.06 3.88
N ILE A 332 -27.65 8.96 3.01
CA ILE A 332 -26.30 9.50 2.92
C ILE A 332 -26.24 10.87 3.59
N SER A 333 -25.37 11.04 4.56
CA SER A 333 -25.11 12.32 5.22
C SER A 333 -24.28 13.26 4.32
N LEU A 334 -24.40 14.58 4.53
CA LEU A 334 -23.63 15.59 3.80
C LEU A 334 -22.64 16.29 4.74
N ALA A 335 -21.35 16.14 4.46
CA ALA A 335 -20.26 16.81 5.16
C ALA A 335 -19.63 17.88 4.26
N LEU A 336 -19.40 19.07 4.79
CA LEU A 336 -18.88 20.22 4.08
C LEU A 336 -17.64 20.76 4.79
N THR A 337 -16.53 20.90 4.08
CA THR A 337 -15.29 21.46 4.64
C THR A 337 -15.36 22.99 4.64
N ILE A 338 -15.16 23.60 5.80
CA ILE A 338 -15.23 25.03 6.04
C ILE A 338 -13.82 25.57 6.21
N LYS A 339 -13.43 26.49 5.34
CA LYS A 339 -12.09 27.11 5.29
C LYS A 339 -12.07 28.58 5.71
N SER A 340 -13.24 29.20 5.90
CA SER A 340 -13.33 30.59 6.35
C SER A 340 -14.62 30.88 7.14
N LYS A 341 -14.61 31.94 7.93
CA LYS A 341 -15.80 32.42 8.64
C LYS A 341 -16.94 32.77 7.68
N GLN A 342 -16.64 33.37 6.54
CA GLN A 342 -17.64 33.74 5.53
C GLN A 342 -18.31 32.48 4.95
N GLN A 343 -17.52 31.45 4.60
CA GLN A 343 -18.06 30.14 4.16
C GLN A 343 -18.94 29.53 5.24
N PHE A 344 -18.52 29.59 6.51
CA PHE A 344 -19.32 29.08 7.60
C PHE A 344 -20.69 29.77 7.68
N ASP A 345 -20.75 31.10 7.67
CA ASP A 345 -21.99 31.85 7.77
C ASP A 345 -22.93 31.56 6.59
N SER A 346 -22.39 31.47 5.38
CA SER A 346 -23.16 31.17 4.17
C SER A 346 -23.72 29.74 4.19
N VAL A 347 -22.89 28.74 4.51
CA VAL A 347 -23.30 27.34 4.58
C VAL A 347 -24.31 27.12 5.71
N TYR A 348 -24.11 27.78 6.85
CA TYR A 348 -25.01 27.68 7.99
C TYR A 348 -26.40 28.23 7.64
N GLN A 349 -26.49 29.37 6.96
CA GLN A 349 -27.77 29.92 6.48
C GLN A 349 -28.44 29.00 5.46
N MET A 350 -27.68 28.44 4.52
CA MET A 350 -28.21 27.46 3.55
C MET A 350 -28.83 26.25 4.26
N ILE A 351 -28.16 25.69 5.26
CA ILE A 351 -28.69 24.56 6.03
C ILE A 351 -29.96 24.95 6.78
N LEU A 352 -29.99 26.15 7.39
CA LEU A 352 -31.18 26.63 8.08
C LEU A 352 -32.36 26.82 7.16
N ASN A 353 -32.16 27.40 5.96
CA ASN A 353 -33.19 27.56 4.95
C ASN A 353 -33.73 26.18 4.52
N PHE A 354 -32.86 25.23 4.20
CA PHE A 354 -33.25 23.86 3.86
C PHE A 354 -34.08 23.20 4.98
N LEU A 355 -33.67 23.32 6.24
CA LEU A 355 -34.37 22.73 7.37
C LEU A 355 -35.72 23.41 7.66
N ASN A 356 -35.90 24.69 7.30
CA ASN A 356 -37.13 25.41 7.47
C ASN A 356 -38.15 25.12 6.34
N ASP A 357 -37.65 24.97 5.08
CA ASP A 357 -38.49 24.76 3.90
C ASP A 357 -39.03 23.32 3.83
N THR A 358 -38.39 22.35 4.47
CA THR A 358 -38.65 20.92 4.36
C THR A 358 -39.37 20.35 5.58
N GLN A 359 -40.57 20.79 5.91
CA GLN A 359 -41.35 20.26 7.04
C GLN A 359 -41.66 18.75 6.90
N ASP A 360 -41.81 18.22 5.70
CA ASP A 360 -42.10 16.80 5.45
C ASP A 360 -40.89 15.88 5.64
N TYR A 361 -39.68 16.40 5.55
CA TYR A 361 -38.43 15.64 5.73
C TYR A 361 -38.05 15.34 7.20
N LYS A 362 -38.77 15.84 8.17
CA LYS A 362 -38.50 15.60 9.61
C LYS A 362 -38.40 14.14 10.01
N LYS A 363 -39.04 13.25 9.27
CA LYS A 363 -39.03 11.80 9.50
C LYS A 363 -37.70 11.16 9.09
N HIS A 364 -37.10 11.61 7.99
CA HIS A 364 -35.83 11.11 7.44
C HIS A 364 -34.60 11.73 8.12
N LEU A 365 -34.71 12.92 8.66
CA LEU A 365 -33.64 13.64 9.38
C LEU A 365 -33.15 12.97 10.68
N LYS A 366 -33.82 11.92 11.17
CA LYS A 366 -33.35 11.21 12.36
C LYS A 366 -32.06 10.42 12.11
N GLN A 367 -31.87 9.91 10.90
CA GLN A 367 -30.74 9.05 10.54
C GLN A 367 -29.62 9.82 9.82
N VAL A 368 -29.96 10.82 9.02
CA VAL A 368 -29.03 11.58 8.17
C VAL A 368 -28.67 12.92 8.81
N LYS A 369 -27.44 13.34 8.68
CA LYS A 369 -26.88 14.53 9.33
C LYS A 369 -26.19 15.46 8.34
N PHE A 370 -26.34 16.77 8.57
CA PHE A 370 -25.36 17.72 8.07
C PHE A 370 -24.12 17.70 8.97
N MET A 371 -22.96 17.76 8.36
CA MET A 371 -21.68 17.79 9.09
C MET A 371 -20.85 18.98 8.61
N LEU A 372 -20.41 19.84 9.50
CA LEU A 372 -19.54 20.98 9.21
C LEU A 372 -18.14 20.65 9.70
N ILE A 373 -17.19 20.55 8.79
CA ILE A 373 -15.82 20.12 9.08
C ILE A 373 -14.90 21.34 8.94
N PHE A 374 -14.43 21.86 10.06
CA PHE A 374 -13.57 23.05 10.10
C PHE A 374 -12.13 22.66 9.73
N ASP A 375 -11.52 23.41 8.81
CA ASP A 375 -10.12 23.21 8.45
C ASP A 375 -9.23 24.13 9.29
N SER A 376 -8.49 23.56 10.24
CA SER A 376 -7.58 24.30 11.10
C SER A 376 -6.32 24.84 10.39
N ALA A 377 -6.06 24.42 9.16
CA ALA A 377 -4.99 24.99 8.35
C ALA A 377 -5.37 26.33 7.72
N SER A 378 -6.68 26.55 7.50
CA SER A 378 -7.23 27.72 6.83
C SER A 378 -7.95 28.69 7.77
N MET A 379 -8.42 28.21 8.93
CA MET A 379 -9.15 29.00 9.93
C MET A 379 -8.36 29.15 11.23
N THR A 380 -8.49 30.33 11.86
CA THR A 380 -7.88 30.53 13.19
C THR A 380 -8.62 29.74 14.28
N PRO A 381 -7.93 29.29 15.34
CA PRO A 381 -8.58 28.60 16.47
C PRO A 381 -9.72 29.45 17.09
N HIS A 382 -9.61 30.79 17.07
CA HIS A 382 -10.63 31.71 17.54
C HIS A 382 -11.90 31.67 16.69
N ASP A 383 -11.78 31.73 15.36
CA ASP A 383 -12.93 31.67 14.45
C ASP A 383 -13.63 30.31 14.52
N ILE A 384 -12.85 29.23 14.62
CA ILE A 384 -13.38 27.88 14.82
C ILE A 384 -14.17 27.80 16.14
N HIS A 385 -13.63 28.38 17.21
CA HIS A 385 -14.29 28.40 18.51
C HIS A 385 -15.63 29.19 18.46
N LEU A 386 -15.67 30.37 17.83
CA LEU A 386 -16.88 31.14 17.66
C LEU A 386 -17.95 30.40 16.85
N ALA A 387 -17.55 29.76 15.73
CA ALA A 387 -18.45 28.94 14.93
C ALA A 387 -18.99 27.74 15.72
N HIS A 388 -18.13 27.08 16.50
CA HIS A 388 -18.51 25.98 17.39
C HIS A 388 -19.53 26.41 18.45
N LEU A 389 -19.33 27.55 19.11
CA LEU A 389 -20.28 28.08 20.09
C LEU A 389 -21.65 28.37 19.45
N LYS A 390 -21.69 28.86 18.20
CA LYS A 390 -22.91 29.11 17.45
C LYS A 390 -23.72 27.83 17.19
N LEU A 391 -23.01 26.70 16.99
CA LEU A 391 -23.60 25.38 16.69
C LEU A 391 -24.00 24.60 17.95
N LYS A 392 -23.25 24.71 19.05
CA LYS A 392 -23.28 23.80 20.20
C LYS A 392 -24.65 23.58 20.83
N ASN A 393 -25.54 24.57 20.80
CA ASN A 393 -26.82 24.52 21.54
C ASN A 393 -28.07 24.61 20.63
N LYS A 394 -27.93 24.70 19.30
CA LYS A 394 -29.08 25.08 18.46
C LYS A 394 -29.64 23.95 17.61
N HIS A 395 -28.84 22.98 17.13
CA HIS A 395 -29.31 22.02 16.15
C HIS A 395 -28.77 20.61 16.38
N LYS A 396 -29.61 19.69 16.86
CA LYS A 396 -29.29 18.25 17.05
C LYS A 396 -28.97 17.50 15.74
N ASN A 397 -29.39 18.03 14.59
CA ASN A 397 -29.21 17.44 13.28
C ASN A 397 -27.92 17.87 12.58
N ILE A 398 -27.16 18.83 13.16
CA ILE A 398 -25.89 19.27 12.65
C ILE A 398 -24.79 18.70 13.53
N LYS A 399 -23.90 17.91 12.94
CA LYS A 399 -22.64 17.49 13.56
C LYS A 399 -21.50 18.39 13.11
N TYR A 400 -20.44 18.42 13.86
CA TYR A 400 -19.27 19.23 13.51
C TYR A 400 -17.99 18.46 13.81
N GLY A 401 -17.00 18.68 12.95
CA GLY A 401 -15.70 18.06 13.02
C GLY A 401 -14.58 19.05 12.79
N LEU A 402 -13.37 18.61 13.01
CA LEU A 402 -12.16 19.42 12.89
C LEU A 402 -11.10 18.63 12.15
N ILE A 403 -10.53 19.21 11.08
CA ILE A 403 -9.28 18.75 10.47
C ILE A 403 -8.17 19.33 11.34
N ILE A 404 -7.40 18.44 12.00
CA ILE A 404 -6.42 18.86 13.01
C ILE A 404 -5.02 19.15 12.46
N ASP A 405 -4.80 18.93 11.19
CA ASP A 405 -3.46 19.04 10.56
C ASP A 405 -2.84 20.42 10.72
N GLY A 406 -3.64 21.48 10.65
CA GLY A 406 -3.20 22.85 10.89
C GLY A 406 -2.76 23.09 12.34
N LEU A 407 -3.45 22.50 13.30
CA LEU A 407 -3.08 22.60 14.72
C LEU A 407 -1.75 21.92 15.01
N LEU A 408 -1.52 20.74 14.44
CA LEU A 408 -0.25 20.00 14.57
C LEU A 408 0.95 20.81 14.08
N ARG A 409 0.75 21.67 13.05
CA ARG A 409 1.80 22.56 12.54
C ARG A 409 1.98 23.82 13.39
N HIS A 410 0.88 24.31 13.95
CA HIS A 410 0.87 25.57 14.69
C HIS A 410 1.45 25.44 16.10
N PHE A 411 1.14 24.36 16.80
CA PHE A 411 1.60 24.15 18.17
C PHE A 411 3.02 23.58 18.24
N LYS A 412 3.72 23.91 19.34
CA LYS A 412 5.09 23.44 19.60
C LYS A 412 5.14 21.96 20.01
N THR A 413 4.07 21.49 20.65
CA THR A 413 3.96 20.11 21.14
C THR A 413 2.65 19.48 20.69
N VAL A 414 2.63 18.17 20.53
CA VAL A 414 1.40 17.42 20.22
C VAL A 414 0.43 17.50 21.39
N GLN A 415 0.93 17.62 22.62
CA GLN A 415 0.11 17.75 23.82
C GLN A 415 -0.81 18.98 23.78
N GLU A 416 -0.32 20.12 23.28
CA GLU A 416 -1.16 21.33 23.12
C GLU A 416 -2.34 21.09 22.17
N THR A 417 -2.12 20.26 21.13
CA THR A 417 -3.20 19.83 20.23
C THR A 417 -4.21 18.97 20.97
N TYR A 418 -3.77 18.01 21.77
CA TYR A 418 -4.66 17.17 22.57
C TYR A 418 -5.49 18.00 23.56
N ASP A 419 -4.86 18.93 24.26
CA ASP A 419 -5.54 19.81 25.22
C ASP A 419 -6.61 20.68 24.56
N LEU A 420 -6.35 21.16 23.33
CA LEU A 420 -7.35 21.93 22.59
C LEU A 420 -8.50 21.02 22.11
N MET A 421 -8.21 19.83 21.61
CA MET A 421 -9.22 18.87 21.20
C MET A 421 -10.15 18.48 22.36
N HIS A 422 -9.60 18.26 23.55
CA HIS A 422 -10.39 18.00 24.77
C HIS A 422 -11.31 19.16 25.12
N ARG A 423 -10.80 20.39 25.06
CA ARG A 423 -11.60 21.60 25.35
C ARG A 423 -12.73 21.83 24.35
N MET A 424 -12.45 21.62 23.07
CA MET A 424 -13.44 21.85 22.00
C MET A 424 -14.47 20.75 21.90
N ASN A 425 -14.10 19.50 22.16
CA ASN A 425 -14.97 18.32 22.20
C ASN A 425 -15.85 18.16 20.94
N PHE A 426 -15.23 18.12 19.76
CA PHE A 426 -15.92 17.90 18.48
C PHE A 426 -16.49 16.48 18.36
N HIS A 427 -17.42 16.28 17.41
CA HIS A 427 -17.96 14.97 17.09
C HIS A 427 -16.95 14.14 16.29
N PHE A 428 -16.15 14.79 15.44
CA PHE A 428 -15.15 14.16 14.59
C PHE A 428 -13.84 14.94 14.57
N TYR A 429 -12.72 14.22 14.52
CA TYR A 429 -11.38 14.73 14.31
C TYR A 429 -10.75 14.05 13.12
N PHE A 430 -10.54 14.81 12.06
CA PHE A 430 -9.91 14.32 10.82
C PHE A 430 -8.41 14.53 10.88
N ILE A 431 -7.64 13.48 10.55
CA ILE A 431 -6.18 13.53 10.55
C ILE A 431 -5.64 12.83 9.30
N ASP A 432 -4.72 13.51 8.59
CA ASP A 432 -3.97 12.99 7.46
C ASP A 432 -2.53 12.64 7.87
N ILE A 433 -2.32 11.43 8.35
CA ILE A 433 -0.99 10.93 8.73
C ILE A 433 -0.12 10.58 7.52
N GLU A 434 -0.70 10.41 6.33
CA GLU A 434 0.05 10.15 5.10
C GLU A 434 0.81 11.37 4.61
N ASN A 435 0.37 12.57 4.99
CA ASN A 435 1.07 13.80 4.70
C ASN A 435 2.47 13.75 5.35
N THR A 436 3.52 13.79 4.53
CA THR A 436 4.91 13.68 4.98
C THR A 436 5.27 14.73 6.04
N ASN A 437 4.74 15.96 5.89
CA ASN A 437 4.97 17.03 6.85
C ASN A 437 4.34 16.72 8.22
N ILE A 438 3.12 16.17 8.21
CA ILE A 438 2.42 15.78 9.45
C ILE A 438 3.15 14.60 10.11
N LYS A 439 3.54 13.58 9.34
CA LYS A 439 4.33 12.45 9.85
C LYS A 439 5.62 12.91 10.51
N ASN A 440 6.39 13.79 9.86
CA ASN A 440 7.63 14.31 10.41
C ASN A 440 7.41 15.12 11.69
N LEU A 441 6.36 15.95 11.73
CA LEU A 441 6.01 16.70 12.95
C LEU A 441 5.64 15.79 14.12
N LEU A 442 4.94 14.69 13.87
CA LEU A 442 4.61 13.70 14.90
C LEU A 442 5.87 13.00 15.40
N VAL A 443 6.72 12.52 14.49
CA VAL A 443 7.97 11.84 14.83
C VAL A 443 8.90 12.73 15.65
N ASP A 444 9.05 14.01 15.26
CA ASP A 444 9.96 14.94 15.93
C ASP A 444 9.43 15.44 17.30
N LYS A 445 8.10 15.39 17.53
CA LYS A 445 7.48 15.98 18.70
C LYS A 445 7.06 14.97 19.77
N THR A 446 7.01 13.68 19.46
CA THR A 446 6.55 12.63 20.39
C THR A 446 7.56 11.50 20.50
N LYS A 447 8.00 11.20 21.73
CA LYS A 447 8.76 9.98 22.02
C LYS A 447 7.81 8.79 21.81
N GLY A 448 7.97 8.00 20.82
CA GLY A 448 7.11 6.83 20.60
C GLY A 448 6.67 6.67 19.17
N PHE A 449 6.56 7.74 18.40
CA PHE A 449 6.40 7.66 16.95
C PHE A 449 7.74 7.33 16.31
N THR A 450 7.75 6.35 15.42
CA THR A 450 8.97 5.90 14.74
C THR A 450 8.80 5.98 13.23
N HIS A 451 9.90 6.22 12.51
CA HIS A 451 9.89 6.17 11.05
C HIS A 451 9.64 4.76 10.51
N THR A 452 9.91 3.73 11.33
CA THR A 452 9.71 2.32 10.97
C THR A 452 8.27 1.85 11.09
N ALA A 453 7.42 2.58 11.86
CA ALA A 453 6.01 2.26 11.99
C ALA A 453 5.24 2.63 10.69
N THR A 454 4.21 1.86 10.39
CA THR A 454 3.29 2.22 9.31
C THR A 454 2.53 3.51 9.63
N HIS A 455 1.97 4.17 8.62
CA HIS A 455 1.12 5.32 8.82
C HIS A 455 -0.07 4.98 9.73
N PHE A 456 -0.63 3.79 9.55
CA PHE A 456 -1.77 3.35 10.35
C PHE A 456 -1.39 3.03 11.81
N GLU A 457 -0.23 2.43 12.07
CA GLU A 457 0.28 2.22 13.43
C GLU A 457 0.51 3.55 14.16
N ASN A 458 1.06 4.54 13.46
CA ASN A 458 1.22 5.90 14.01
C ASN A 458 -0.14 6.56 14.29
N TYR A 459 -1.14 6.37 13.42
CA TYR A 459 -2.50 6.84 13.63
C TYR A 459 -3.13 6.22 14.90
N LEU A 460 -3.04 4.91 15.07
CA LEU A 460 -3.57 4.24 16.25
C LEU A 460 -2.88 4.73 17.53
N ARG A 461 -1.57 4.93 17.49
CA ARG A 461 -0.82 5.46 18.63
C ARG A 461 -1.24 6.88 18.97
N PHE A 462 -1.41 7.74 17.95
CA PHE A 462 -1.93 9.10 18.16
C PHE A 462 -3.29 9.10 18.87
N ILE A 463 -4.20 8.23 18.46
CA ILE A 463 -5.51 8.06 19.11
C ILE A 463 -5.33 7.66 20.58
N GLN A 464 -4.51 6.67 20.87
CA GLN A 464 -4.29 6.19 22.23
C GLN A 464 -3.70 7.27 23.15
N GLU A 465 -2.70 8.01 22.67
CA GLU A 465 -2.06 9.07 23.45
C GLU A 465 -2.96 10.28 23.67
N SER A 466 -3.88 10.56 22.74
CA SER A 466 -4.83 11.67 22.88
C SER A 466 -5.83 11.49 24.02
N GLN A 467 -6.08 10.27 24.49
CA GLN A 467 -7.11 9.91 25.47
C GLN A 467 -8.54 10.35 25.07
N ILE A 468 -8.74 10.70 23.79
CA ILE A 468 -10.06 11.02 23.24
C ILE A 468 -10.70 9.72 22.76
N PRO A 469 -12.03 9.54 22.93
CA PRO A 469 -12.70 8.34 22.45
C PRO A 469 -12.40 8.05 20.98
N SER A 470 -11.92 6.85 20.68
CA SER A 470 -11.42 6.47 19.37
C SER A 470 -12.44 6.61 18.24
N TYR A 471 -13.72 6.41 18.54
CA TYR A 471 -14.83 6.57 17.56
C TYR A 471 -15.00 7.99 17.03
N LYS A 472 -14.33 8.99 17.62
CA LYS A 472 -14.34 10.37 17.13
C LYS A 472 -13.31 10.65 16.04
N PHE A 473 -12.34 9.75 15.86
CA PHE A 473 -11.29 9.96 14.88
C PHE A 473 -11.68 9.47 13.49
N VAL A 474 -11.28 10.23 12.49
CA VAL A 474 -11.48 9.92 11.06
C VAL A 474 -10.13 9.92 10.37
N TYR A 475 -9.81 8.82 9.72
CA TYR A 475 -8.67 8.71 8.84
C TYR A 475 -8.99 9.42 7.53
N SER A 476 -8.45 10.64 7.34
CA SER A 476 -8.91 11.55 6.29
C SER A 476 -8.40 11.22 4.88
N HIS A 477 -7.42 10.32 4.76
CA HIS A 477 -6.83 9.96 3.48
C HIS A 477 -6.31 8.53 3.49
N LEU A 478 -7.05 7.60 2.90
CA LEU A 478 -6.63 6.20 2.78
C LEU A 478 -6.05 5.96 1.39
N SER A 479 -4.75 5.72 1.32
CA SER A 479 -4.05 5.38 0.09
C SER A 479 -3.27 4.07 0.22
N LYS A 480 -2.75 3.58 -0.90
CA LYS A 480 -1.84 2.43 -0.91
C LYS A 480 -0.58 2.65 -0.05
N ARG A 481 -0.22 3.90 0.25
CA ARG A 481 0.93 4.25 1.11
C ARG A 481 0.71 3.96 2.60
N CYS A 482 -0.53 3.79 3.04
CA CYS A 482 -0.84 3.42 4.42
C CYS A 482 -0.28 2.06 4.81
N PHE A 483 -0.08 1.20 3.82
CA PHE A 483 0.33 -0.17 3.99
C PHE A 483 1.85 -0.28 3.98
N LYS A 484 2.41 -1.06 4.90
CA LYS A 484 3.84 -1.13 5.24
C LYS A 484 4.77 -1.33 4.05
N TYR A 485 4.28 -1.96 2.99
CA TYR A 485 5.11 -2.44 1.88
C TYR A 485 4.97 -1.63 0.60
N THR A 486 4.22 -0.54 0.64
CA THR A 486 3.94 0.26 -0.55
C THR A 486 4.55 1.65 -0.49
N ASN A 487 5.77 1.80 0.05
CA ASN A 487 6.43 3.10 0.12
C ASN A 487 6.44 3.88 -1.21
N ASN A 488 6.29 3.18 -2.35
CA ASN A 488 6.22 3.79 -3.68
C ASN A 488 4.93 3.47 -4.46
N GLY A 489 3.94 2.81 -3.85
CA GLY A 489 2.66 2.50 -4.51
C GLY A 489 2.74 1.48 -5.65
N SER A 490 3.86 0.77 -5.78
CA SER A 490 4.13 -0.12 -6.92
C SER A 490 3.56 -1.54 -6.77
N LEU A 491 3.26 -1.97 -5.54
CA LEU A 491 2.70 -3.31 -5.32
C LEU A 491 1.16 -3.28 -5.35
N PRO A 492 0.54 -4.34 -5.87
CA PRO A 492 -0.91 -4.50 -5.77
C PRO A 492 -1.31 -4.60 -4.29
N LEU A 493 -2.38 -3.90 -3.94
CA LEU A 493 -2.96 -3.96 -2.60
C LEU A 493 -3.52 -5.37 -2.36
N GLN A 494 -3.14 -5.99 -1.25
CA GLN A 494 -3.62 -7.32 -0.89
C GLN A 494 -4.92 -7.25 -0.09
N LEU A 495 -5.78 -8.25 -0.24
CA LEU A 495 -7.05 -8.36 0.48
C LEU A 495 -6.85 -8.46 1.99
N SER A 496 -5.82 -9.18 2.43
CA SER A 496 -5.43 -9.31 3.84
C SER A 496 -5.18 -7.95 4.49
N ASP A 497 -4.56 -7.00 3.77
CA ASP A 497 -4.33 -5.65 4.29
C ASP A 497 -5.63 -4.88 4.48
N LEU A 498 -6.51 -4.93 3.48
CA LEU A 498 -7.81 -4.26 3.54
C LEU A 498 -8.64 -4.81 4.71
N VAL A 499 -8.67 -6.14 4.88
CA VAL A 499 -9.40 -6.76 6.00
C VAL A 499 -8.83 -6.35 7.34
N CYS A 500 -7.51 -6.39 7.49
CA CYS A 500 -6.87 -5.98 8.73
C CYS A 500 -7.17 -4.51 9.07
N HIS A 501 -7.22 -3.63 8.07
CA HIS A 501 -7.64 -2.24 8.27
C HIS A 501 -9.09 -2.14 8.75
N LEU A 502 -10.01 -2.82 8.06
CA LEU A 502 -11.42 -2.80 8.42
C LEU A 502 -11.65 -3.38 9.82
N THR A 503 -11.00 -4.48 10.16
CA THR A 503 -11.12 -5.08 11.51
C THR A 503 -10.58 -4.17 12.60
N GLN A 504 -9.48 -3.48 12.38
CA GLN A 504 -8.95 -2.50 13.34
C GLN A 504 -9.89 -1.29 13.50
N LEU A 505 -10.46 -0.79 12.41
CA LEU A 505 -11.44 0.28 12.49
C LEU A 505 -12.70 -0.14 13.24
N MET A 506 -13.20 -1.34 13.01
CA MET A 506 -14.33 -1.88 13.75
C MET A 506 -14.01 -2.04 15.24
N LYS A 507 -12.76 -2.35 15.57
CA LYS A 507 -12.29 -2.47 16.96
C LYS A 507 -12.25 -1.13 17.67
N TYR A 508 -11.81 -0.07 16.99
CA TYR A 508 -11.62 1.24 17.63
C TYR A 508 -12.78 2.21 17.36
N GLY A 509 -13.63 1.94 16.36
CA GLY A 509 -14.61 2.88 15.86
C GLY A 509 -13.98 3.99 15.02
N GLY A 510 -14.72 5.06 14.74
CA GLY A 510 -14.26 6.20 13.96
C GLY A 510 -14.71 6.16 12.50
N GLY A 511 -13.92 6.73 11.62
CA GLY A 511 -14.28 6.80 10.20
C GLY A 511 -13.08 6.75 9.27
N ILE A 512 -13.36 6.53 7.99
CA ILE A 512 -12.38 6.57 6.90
C ILE A 512 -12.93 7.38 5.74
N CYS A 513 -12.04 8.14 5.08
CA CYS A 513 -12.34 8.82 3.83
C CYS A 513 -11.85 8.00 2.63
N TYR A 514 -12.76 7.76 1.68
CA TYR A 514 -12.50 7.08 0.43
C TYR A 514 -12.74 7.99 -0.77
N ARG A 515 -12.09 7.67 -1.88
CA ARG A 515 -12.52 8.16 -3.19
C ARG A 515 -13.73 7.35 -3.69
N LEU A 516 -14.63 7.98 -4.42
CA LEU A 516 -15.71 7.23 -5.04
C LEU A 516 -15.19 6.41 -6.22
N PHE A 517 -14.54 7.06 -7.18
CA PHE A 517 -13.98 6.42 -8.36
C PHE A 517 -12.46 6.41 -8.35
N GLU A 518 -11.92 5.36 -8.95
CA GLU A 518 -10.49 5.23 -9.21
C GLU A 518 -9.99 6.29 -10.20
N ASP A 519 -8.89 6.91 -9.85
CA ASP A 519 -8.15 7.84 -10.69
C ASP A 519 -6.65 7.45 -10.69
N ASP A 520 -5.80 8.28 -11.27
CA ASP A 520 -4.34 8.06 -11.30
C ASP A 520 -3.66 8.26 -9.94
N SER A 521 -4.41 8.62 -8.90
CA SER A 521 -3.88 8.75 -7.55
C SER A 521 -3.66 7.39 -6.88
N LEU A 522 -2.91 7.39 -5.79
CA LEU A 522 -2.72 6.20 -4.95
C LEU A 522 -3.89 5.94 -3.99
N ASP A 523 -4.93 6.77 -4.02
CA ASP A 523 -6.07 6.69 -3.13
C ASP A 523 -6.86 5.39 -3.33
N ILE A 524 -7.35 4.83 -2.23
CA ILE A 524 -8.25 3.69 -2.30
C ILE A 524 -9.64 4.19 -2.65
N ALA A 525 -10.11 3.73 -3.81
CA ALA A 525 -11.44 4.01 -4.31
C ALA A 525 -12.39 2.84 -4.07
N LEU A 526 -13.68 3.16 -3.96
CA LEU A 526 -14.74 2.18 -3.77
C LEU A 526 -15.13 1.49 -5.09
N PHE A 527 -15.04 2.22 -6.19
CA PHE A 527 -15.37 1.76 -7.54
C PHE A 527 -14.21 2.02 -8.50
N ASN A 528 -14.10 1.23 -9.55
CA ASN A 528 -13.19 1.54 -10.64
C ASN A 528 -13.72 2.71 -11.48
N LYS A 529 -12.95 3.18 -12.46
CA LYS A 529 -13.34 4.29 -13.35
C LYS A 529 -14.60 4.04 -14.18
N TYR A 530 -15.06 2.80 -14.28
CA TYR A 530 -16.28 2.40 -15.01
C TYR A 530 -17.51 2.22 -14.10
N GLY A 531 -17.36 2.36 -12.78
CA GLY A 531 -18.42 2.20 -11.80
C GLY A 531 -18.58 0.77 -11.26
N SER A 532 -17.68 -0.16 -11.57
CA SER A 532 -17.71 -1.50 -11.00
C SER A 532 -17.12 -1.54 -9.59
N LEU A 533 -17.66 -2.42 -8.75
CA LEU A 533 -17.22 -2.59 -7.36
C LEU A 533 -15.74 -3.00 -7.27
N LYS A 534 -15.00 -2.34 -6.42
CA LYS A 534 -13.64 -2.77 -6.02
C LYS A 534 -13.71 -3.72 -4.81
N PRO A 535 -12.67 -4.51 -4.55
CA PRO A 535 -12.66 -5.51 -3.47
C PRO A 535 -13.06 -4.96 -2.11
N ILE A 536 -12.73 -3.72 -1.80
CA ILE A 536 -13.11 -3.05 -0.54
C ILE A 536 -14.63 -3.05 -0.31
N MET A 537 -15.43 -2.91 -1.37
CA MET A 537 -16.89 -2.93 -1.26
C MET A 537 -17.42 -4.33 -0.95
N HIS A 538 -16.84 -5.39 -1.51
CA HIS A 538 -17.17 -6.77 -1.14
C HIS A 538 -16.80 -7.07 0.32
N LEU A 539 -15.67 -6.53 0.80
CA LEU A 539 -15.30 -6.66 2.20
C LEU A 539 -16.30 -5.94 3.12
N TYR A 540 -16.83 -4.79 2.73
CA TYR A 540 -17.89 -4.13 3.48
C TYR A 540 -19.18 -4.97 3.56
N GLN A 541 -19.53 -5.69 2.49
CA GLN A 541 -20.65 -6.64 2.53
C GLN A 541 -20.40 -7.74 3.57
N PHE A 542 -19.17 -8.26 3.65
CA PHE A 542 -18.82 -9.29 4.64
C PHE A 542 -18.85 -8.75 6.08
N VAL A 543 -18.26 -7.58 6.31
CA VAL A 543 -18.19 -7.03 7.67
C VAL A 543 -19.49 -6.43 8.17
N ALA A 544 -20.49 -6.25 7.31
CA ALA A 544 -21.81 -5.74 7.71
C ALA A 544 -22.48 -6.62 8.78
N ALA A 545 -22.24 -7.93 8.75
CA ALA A 545 -22.76 -8.86 9.75
C ALA A 545 -22.16 -8.71 11.16
N PHE A 546 -21.05 -7.99 11.26
CA PHE A 546 -20.31 -7.79 12.52
C PHE A 546 -20.52 -6.40 13.12
N MET A 547 -21.14 -5.48 12.38
CA MET A 547 -21.34 -4.10 12.83
C MET A 547 -22.33 -4.01 13.96
N ASN A 548 -21.94 -3.33 15.04
CA ASN A 548 -22.73 -3.17 16.30
C ASN A 548 -23.02 -4.49 17.02
N GLU A 549 -22.32 -5.56 16.69
CA GLU A 549 -22.49 -6.87 17.32
C GLU A 549 -21.32 -7.16 18.27
N PRO A 550 -21.55 -8.00 19.28
CA PRO A 550 -20.48 -8.57 20.09
C PRO A 550 -19.60 -9.47 19.22
N ILE A 551 -18.28 -9.26 19.26
CA ILE A 551 -17.33 -10.03 18.45
C ILE A 551 -16.24 -10.69 19.29
N GLU A 552 -15.76 -11.81 18.76
CA GLU A 552 -14.46 -12.38 19.07
C GLU A 552 -13.54 -12.07 17.88
N ILE A 553 -12.41 -11.46 18.14
CA ILE A 553 -11.45 -11.06 17.10
C ILE A 553 -10.06 -11.57 17.43
N THR A 554 -9.42 -12.20 16.45
CA THR A 554 -8.04 -12.67 16.50
C THR A 554 -7.22 -12.04 15.37
N ASN A 555 -5.98 -12.49 15.19
CA ASN A 555 -5.14 -12.01 14.08
C ASN A 555 -5.55 -12.55 12.70
N ASN A 556 -6.39 -13.58 12.64
CA ASN A 556 -6.72 -14.30 11.40
C ASN A 556 -8.20 -14.69 11.25
N TYR A 557 -9.02 -14.38 12.25
CA TYR A 557 -10.47 -14.49 12.09
C TYR A 557 -11.23 -13.52 12.99
N MET A 558 -12.48 -13.28 12.61
CA MET A 558 -13.48 -12.58 13.39
C MET A 558 -14.76 -13.41 13.43
N LEU A 559 -15.37 -13.50 14.61
CA LEU A 559 -16.58 -14.27 14.87
C LEU A 559 -17.62 -13.40 15.55
N SER A 560 -18.87 -13.47 15.11
CA SER A 560 -20.03 -12.90 15.79
C SER A 560 -21.22 -13.85 15.78
N ARG A 561 -22.22 -13.56 16.61
CA ARG A 561 -23.52 -14.22 16.60
C ARG A 561 -24.63 -13.19 16.50
N LYS A 562 -25.42 -13.27 15.45
CA LYS A 562 -26.51 -12.34 15.15
C LYS A 562 -27.76 -13.11 14.76
N ASP A 563 -28.90 -12.79 15.38
CA ASP A 563 -30.21 -13.41 15.10
C ASP A 563 -30.22 -14.95 15.17
N GLY A 564 -29.30 -15.53 15.94
CA GLY A 564 -29.11 -16.97 16.07
C GLY A 564 -28.05 -17.57 15.14
N ASP A 565 -27.70 -16.88 14.07
CA ASP A 565 -26.69 -17.30 13.10
C ASP A 565 -25.28 -16.94 13.58
N TYR A 566 -24.29 -17.76 13.22
CA TYR A 566 -22.88 -17.46 13.45
C TYR A 566 -22.24 -16.92 12.16
N HIS A 567 -21.49 -15.84 12.31
CA HIS A 567 -20.81 -15.19 11.21
C HIS A 567 -19.30 -15.23 11.44
N PHE A 568 -18.57 -15.76 10.46
CA PHE A 568 -17.11 -15.82 10.47
C PHE A 568 -16.54 -15.02 9.31
N LEU A 569 -15.50 -14.28 9.60
CA LEU A 569 -14.62 -13.71 8.59
C LEU A 569 -13.23 -14.26 8.83
N ILE A 570 -12.67 -14.98 7.85
CA ILE A 570 -11.38 -15.64 7.93
C ILE A 570 -10.44 -14.97 6.96
N PHE A 571 -9.25 -14.59 7.42
CA PHE A 571 -8.26 -13.86 6.64
C PHE A 571 -6.83 -14.17 7.11
N ASN A 572 -5.84 -13.92 6.25
CA ASN A 572 -4.43 -14.10 6.58
C ASN A 572 -3.93 -13.02 7.53
N LYS A 573 -2.94 -13.37 8.36
CA LYS A 573 -2.20 -12.38 9.16
C LYS A 573 -1.43 -11.43 8.25
N ILE A 574 -1.28 -10.17 8.66
CA ILE A 574 -0.51 -9.16 7.92
C ILE A 574 0.93 -9.63 7.64
N ASN A 575 1.53 -10.41 8.55
CA ASN A 575 2.92 -10.86 8.46
C ASN A 575 3.12 -12.09 7.55
N ASP A 576 2.04 -12.75 7.11
CA ASP A 576 2.11 -13.96 6.29
C ASP A 576 2.13 -13.68 4.78
N ARG A 577 2.29 -12.41 4.38
CA ARG A 577 2.34 -11.95 2.99
C ARG A 577 3.31 -12.69 2.10
N TYR A 578 4.34 -13.25 2.69
CA TYR A 578 5.52 -13.71 1.98
C TYR A 578 5.54 -15.21 1.76
N LEU A 579 4.56 -15.89 2.32
CA LEU A 579 4.43 -17.33 2.21
C LEU A 579 3.41 -17.64 1.11
N SER A 580 3.80 -17.44 -0.16
CA SER A 580 2.90 -17.57 -1.33
C SER A 580 2.21 -18.94 -1.45
N ASP A 581 2.77 -19.97 -0.81
CA ASP A 581 2.23 -21.33 -0.79
C ASP A 581 1.62 -21.73 0.57
N ASN A 582 1.61 -20.83 1.57
CA ASN A 582 1.02 -21.11 2.86
C ASN A 582 -0.49 -21.25 2.75
N LYS A 583 -0.93 -22.45 3.02
CA LYS A 583 -2.32 -22.76 3.30
C LYS A 583 -2.53 -22.71 4.79
N GLN A 584 -3.43 -21.85 5.26
CA GLN A 584 -3.93 -21.91 6.62
C GLN A 584 -5.13 -22.85 6.66
N ILE A 585 -5.16 -23.74 7.63
CA ILE A 585 -6.29 -24.65 7.85
C ILE A 585 -7.03 -24.22 9.11
N PHE A 586 -8.30 -23.92 8.94
CA PHE A 586 -9.22 -23.64 10.03
C PHE A 586 -10.10 -24.86 10.26
N LYS A 587 -10.03 -25.42 11.48
CA LYS A 587 -10.88 -26.54 11.89
C LYS A 587 -12.04 -26.01 12.72
N LEU A 588 -13.21 -25.97 12.11
CA LEU A 588 -14.45 -25.59 12.80
C LEU A 588 -15.03 -26.83 13.50
N ASN A 589 -14.95 -26.81 14.81
CA ASN A 589 -15.58 -27.85 15.64
C ASN A 589 -17.00 -27.39 15.97
N ASN A 590 -18.00 -28.10 15.39
CA ASN A 590 -19.41 -27.84 15.60
C ASN A 590 -20.02 -28.93 16.47
N ARG A 591 -20.41 -28.58 17.70
CA ARG A 591 -21.18 -29.43 18.59
C ARG A 591 -22.67 -29.08 18.62
N LEU A 592 -23.13 -28.31 17.62
CA LEU A 592 -24.57 -28.01 17.52
C LEU A 592 -25.33 -29.30 17.18
N ASN A 593 -26.32 -29.66 18.00
CA ASN A 593 -27.13 -30.86 17.83
C ASN A 593 -28.24 -30.72 16.76
N THR A 594 -28.11 -29.80 15.83
CA THR A 594 -29.09 -29.46 14.80
C THR A 594 -28.48 -29.53 13.41
N GLN A 595 -29.28 -29.79 12.41
CA GLN A 595 -28.89 -29.63 11.01
C GLN A 595 -28.40 -28.21 10.81
N THR A 596 -27.32 -28.04 10.04
CA THR A 596 -26.66 -26.74 9.92
C THR A 596 -26.42 -26.42 8.46
N GLN A 597 -26.85 -25.23 8.04
CA GLN A 597 -26.50 -24.68 6.72
C GLN A 597 -25.25 -23.81 6.82
N PHE A 598 -24.35 -23.99 5.89
CA PHE A 598 -23.13 -23.19 5.74
C PHE A 598 -23.19 -22.44 4.41
N ILE A 599 -23.18 -21.11 4.47
CA ILE A 599 -23.02 -20.26 3.29
C ILE A 599 -21.60 -19.73 3.35
N MET A 600 -20.76 -20.09 2.39
CA MET A 600 -19.39 -19.63 2.30
C MET A 600 -19.22 -18.74 1.09
N GLN A 601 -18.67 -17.54 1.30
CA GLN A 601 -18.29 -16.60 0.25
C GLN A 601 -16.78 -16.42 0.25
N THR A 602 -16.15 -16.62 -0.90
CA THR A 602 -14.71 -16.53 -1.09
C THR A 602 -14.37 -15.35 -1.98
N LEU A 603 -13.59 -14.43 -1.46
CA LEU A 603 -13.01 -13.31 -2.17
C LEU A 603 -11.52 -13.58 -2.36
N ASN A 604 -11.06 -13.61 -3.59
CA ASN A 604 -9.67 -13.85 -3.94
C ASN A 604 -9.37 -13.27 -5.33
N HIS A 605 -8.19 -13.49 -5.85
CA HIS A 605 -7.78 -12.93 -7.12
C HIS A 605 -8.59 -13.48 -8.33
N GLU A 606 -9.26 -14.63 -8.19
CA GLU A 606 -10.13 -15.21 -9.23
C GLU A 606 -11.57 -14.69 -9.14
N HIS A 607 -12.02 -14.29 -7.94
CA HIS A 607 -13.41 -13.96 -7.66
C HIS A 607 -13.54 -12.65 -6.88
N GLY A 608 -14.30 -11.70 -7.44
CA GLY A 608 -14.55 -10.39 -6.83
C GLY A 608 -13.43 -9.35 -7.05
N MET A 609 -12.55 -9.59 -8.02
CA MET A 609 -11.43 -8.70 -8.37
C MET A 609 -11.62 -8.17 -9.81
N ILE A 610 -12.38 -7.09 -9.96
CA ILE A 610 -12.69 -6.50 -11.28
C ILE A 610 -11.44 -6.20 -12.12
N ALA A 611 -10.32 -5.84 -11.49
CA ALA A 611 -9.07 -5.57 -12.19
C ALA A 611 -8.57 -6.76 -13.03
N ASN A 612 -8.88 -8.00 -12.61
CA ASN A 612 -8.47 -9.21 -13.32
C ASN A 612 -9.40 -9.58 -14.49
N LEU A 613 -10.58 -8.96 -14.56
CA LEU A 613 -11.53 -9.12 -15.65
C LEU A 613 -11.28 -8.11 -16.79
N LEU A 614 -10.40 -7.13 -16.57
CA LEU A 614 -10.07 -6.08 -17.51
C LEU A 614 -8.72 -6.37 -18.19
N PRO A 615 -8.49 -5.93 -19.44
CA PRO A 615 -7.20 -6.03 -20.10
C PRO A 615 -6.11 -5.32 -19.30
N GLN A 616 -5.01 -6.00 -19.00
CA GLN A 616 -3.94 -5.43 -18.17
C GLN A 616 -3.10 -4.36 -18.89
N ASP A 617 -2.93 -4.51 -20.23
CA ASP A 617 -2.02 -3.66 -20.99
C ASP A 617 -2.67 -2.46 -21.68
N ASN A 618 -3.99 -2.44 -21.83
CA ASN A 618 -4.72 -1.37 -22.50
C ASN A 618 -6.13 -1.23 -21.91
N ASN A 619 -6.24 -0.58 -20.78
CA ASN A 619 -7.55 -0.26 -20.20
C ASN A 619 -8.34 0.63 -21.16
N PRO A 620 -9.46 0.15 -21.75
CA PRO A 620 -10.27 0.93 -22.68
C PRO A 620 -10.73 2.22 -22.02
N ARG A 621 -10.80 3.30 -22.81
CA ARG A 621 -11.33 4.58 -22.31
C ARG A 621 -12.83 4.49 -21.97
N TYR A 622 -13.53 3.61 -22.64
CA TYR A 622 -14.96 3.39 -22.49
C TYR A 622 -15.31 1.91 -22.67
N ILE A 623 -16.22 1.42 -21.86
CA ILE A 623 -16.80 0.07 -21.96
C ILE A 623 -18.32 0.24 -22.14
N GLU A 624 -18.89 -0.41 -23.14
CA GLU A 624 -20.34 -0.36 -23.37
C GLU A 624 -21.12 -0.90 -22.18
N LYS A 625 -22.26 -0.26 -21.87
CA LYS A 625 -23.07 -0.54 -20.67
C LYS A 625 -23.50 -2.03 -20.56
N HIS A 626 -23.76 -2.70 -21.67
CA HIS A 626 -24.15 -4.12 -21.65
C HIS A 626 -22.96 -5.02 -21.33
N ILE A 627 -21.76 -4.71 -21.86
CA ILE A 627 -20.53 -5.44 -21.54
C ILE A 627 -20.17 -5.24 -20.06
N LEU A 628 -20.25 -4.00 -19.57
CA LEU A 628 -20.00 -3.68 -18.17
C LEU A 628 -20.93 -4.49 -17.24
N LYS A 629 -22.21 -4.62 -17.58
CA LYS A 629 -23.15 -5.48 -16.82
C LYS A 629 -22.72 -6.95 -16.76
N HIS A 630 -22.12 -7.49 -17.82
CA HIS A 630 -21.62 -8.86 -17.81
C HIS A 630 -20.38 -8.98 -16.93
N LEU A 631 -19.43 -8.01 -17.01
CA LEU A 631 -18.27 -7.95 -16.13
C LEU A 631 -18.68 -7.82 -14.66
N ASP A 632 -19.64 -6.96 -14.35
CA ASP A 632 -20.14 -6.78 -12.98
C ASP A 632 -20.78 -8.06 -12.43
N ARG A 633 -21.49 -8.84 -13.23
CA ARG A 633 -22.03 -10.15 -12.82
C ARG A 633 -20.94 -11.17 -12.49
N SER A 634 -19.79 -11.07 -13.12
CA SER A 634 -18.62 -11.93 -12.84
C SER A 634 -17.74 -11.39 -11.69
N ASN A 635 -17.98 -10.14 -11.29
CA ASN A 635 -17.20 -9.44 -10.25
C ASN A 635 -17.78 -9.65 -8.85
N TYR A 636 -18.14 -10.88 -8.50
CA TYR A 636 -18.65 -11.21 -7.16
C TYR A 636 -17.80 -12.29 -6.49
N PRO A 637 -17.76 -12.32 -5.15
CA PRO A 637 -17.21 -13.45 -4.41
C PRO A 637 -17.86 -14.76 -4.78
N LYS A 638 -17.08 -15.82 -4.89
CA LYS A 638 -17.61 -17.17 -5.11
C LYS A 638 -18.48 -17.57 -3.92
N THR A 639 -19.75 -17.93 -4.17
CA THR A 639 -20.68 -18.34 -3.12
C THR A 639 -20.97 -19.84 -3.23
N GLU A 640 -20.81 -20.52 -2.11
CA GLU A 640 -21.02 -21.97 -1.97
C GLU A 640 -21.98 -22.24 -0.81
N LEU A 641 -22.95 -23.12 -1.03
CA LEU A 641 -23.92 -23.57 -0.01
C LEU A 641 -23.67 -25.02 0.34
N TYR A 642 -23.52 -25.30 1.63
CA TYR A 642 -23.36 -26.65 2.15
C TYR A 642 -24.42 -26.93 3.22
N ILE A 643 -24.88 -28.16 3.27
CA ILE A 643 -25.79 -28.66 4.30
C ILE A 643 -25.04 -29.79 5.02
N GLN A 644 -24.86 -29.65 6.33
CA GLN A 644 -24.23 -30.67 7.17
C GLN A 644 -25.30 -31.31 8.04
N GLN A 645 -25.44 -32.63 7.92
CA GLN A 645 -26.26 -33.42 8.84
C GLN A 645 -25.47 -33.71 10.10
N ILE A 646 -26.19 -33.83 11.21
CA ILE A 646 -25.68 -33.85 12.58
C ILE A 646 -24.59 -34.93 12.80
N GLN A 647 -23.58 -34.60 13.50
CA GLN A 647 -22.79 -35.26 14.54
C GLN A 647 -21.31 -34.90 14.45
N HIS A 648 -20.79 -34.23 15.47
CA HIS A 648 -19.37 -34.07 15.85
C HIS A 648 -18.33 -33.96 14.72
N GLU A 649 -18.71 -33.48 13.52
CA GLU A 649 -17.82 -33.36 12.41
C GLU A 649 -17.04 -32.05 12.50
N THR A 650 -15.73 -32.18 12.49
CA THR A 650 -14.82 -31.03 12.29
C THR A 650 -14.80 -30.70 10.82
N ARG A 651 -15.18 -29.46 10.49
CA ARG A 651 -15.07 -28.95 9.11
C ARG A 651 -13.73 -28.25 8.93
N GLU A 652 -12.95 -28.70 7.95
CA GLU A 652 -11.71 -28.06 7.56
C GLU A 652 -11.98 -27.02 6.46
N ILE A 653 -11.51 -25.79 6.69
CA ILE A 653 -11.54 -24.70 5.72
C ILE A 653 -10.11 -24.32 5.43
N THR A 654 -9.71 -24.49 4.19
CA THR A 654 -8.38 -24.06 3.72
C THR A 654 -8.48 -22.64 3.21
N LEU A 655 -7.59 -21.78 3.69
CA LEU A 655 -7.39 -20.41 3.20
C LEU A 655 -6.09 -20.37 2.40
N LYS A 656 -6.17 -19.89 1.16
CA LYS A 656 -5.01 -19.67 0.31
C LYS A 656 -4.41 -18.29 0.59
N HIS A 657 -3.21 -18.07 0.05
CA HIS A 657 -2.60 -16.73 0.08
C HIS A 657 -3.53 -15.69 -0.56
N ASP A 658 -3.59 -14.50 0.06
CA ASP A 658 -4.43 -13.36 -0.35
C ASP A 658 -5.89 -13.72 -0.66
N GLU A 659 -6.45 -14.58 0.18
CA GLU A 659 -7.84 -15.02 0.14
C GLU A 659 -8.55 -14.60 1.42
N VAL A 660 -9.80 -14.19 1.29
CA VAL A 660 -10.70 -13.88 2.42
C VAL A 660 -11.94 -14.72 2.27
N LYS A 661 -12.37 -15.37 3.34
CA LYS A 661 -13.60 -16.16 3.37
C LYS A 661 -14.55 -15.62 4.43
N TYR A 662 -15.78 -15.42 4.02
CA TYR A 662 -16.90 -15.15 4.91
C TYR A 662 -17.80 -16.39 4.99
N LEU A 663 -18.15 -16.78 6.21
CA LEU A 663 -19.08 -17.89 6.46
C LEU A 663 -20.24 -17.39 7.29
N CYS A 664 -21.45 -17.78 6.87
CA CYS A 664 -22.65 -17.70 7.68
C CYS A 664 -23.10 -19.11 8.00
N ILE A 665 -23.22 -19.43 9.28
CA ILE A 665 -23.62 -20.74 9.79
C ILE A 665 -24.99 -20.59 10.43
N LYS A 666 -25.98 -21.27 9.85
CA LYS A 666 -27.38 -21.23 10.26
C LYS A 666 -27.76 -22.56 10.90
N PRO A 667 -27.91 -22.64 12.25
CA PRO A 667 -28.54 -23.77 12.90
C PRO A 667 -30.03 -23.85 12.51
N THR A 668 -30.51 -24.97 11.98
CA THR A 668 -31.90 -25.18 11.59
C THR A 668 -32.64 -26.03 12.61
#